data_e19b8c9801190f7195464f5850a71c16
#
_entry.id   e19b8c9801190f7195464f5850a71c16
#
_cell.length_a   1.000
_cell.length_b   1.000
_cell.length_c   1.000
_cell.angle_alpha   90.00
_cell.angle_beta   90.00
_cell.angle_gamma   90.00
#
_symmetry.space_group_name_H-M   'P 1'
#
loop_
_entity.id
_entity.type
_entity.pdbx_description
1 polymer ?
#
loop_
_entity_poly.entity_id
_entity_poly.type
_entity_poly.pdbx_seq_one_letter_code
_entity_poly.pdbx_strand_id
1 'polypeptide(L)'
;MFLFYVVLYHTAGDSLYYEKMYTRENCLLIYQMWQEDLSKEVKTLLGNPPNTNFAIYDVTEGVSDGYYDEKVLSNFEKHIIKKIRNDKEFVSKVMEWFKEKLDPLEKIWRVGKALKTREDLIGFYHQTVLASAGLDVAYFTPKIGAISNKDKRLAMNMRKRSDDFTPANDRIITQTLERLYPKLGKYSQCISIGELKANKVPGIESLKERYQHYIYFNHKLFTNISFNSFVSKFHLSVKKEKIIQTNEIKGQVGMKGIVVGKVRVVIKKENIKDLKIGEVLVAPMTTMNFLPAMRKAAAIVTDEGGVTCHAAIVARELKKPCIIGTRIGTKLLRTGDYVKVDATKGIVRKISLGVLKQTTKKNLRPIVKTFYPQKSNNKIRPEFILWFKDLKKKDIPTVGGKGANLGELFNHFLIPDGFCITVNSYKRFLEKNGLDIVIQNLLDTLDVNNNYQLEKVSKKIRALILEKPFPKDLEKLIKENYSRLKNKKVAIRSSATTEDLPTASFAGQQDTYLNIKGEKSVFNAVQRCWASLFTARAIYYRAENKFEHENVLISVVVQEMIDADYAGVMFTIDPVNKKYILIETVKGLGESLVSGQVTPNSYFIHKFDEKIMEKVENFNLNEKLVHKVAVLGRKIELHYKCPMDVEYAIKDNKIYILQARPITTL
;
A
#
# COMPACT_ATOMS: atom_id res chain seq x y z
N MET A 1 16.10 7.72 -43.52
CA MET A 1 16.79 8.90 -43.01
C MET A 1 16.43 9.23 -41.54
N PHE A 2 15.63 8.42 -40.85
CA PHE A 2 15.27 8.58 -39.43
C PHE A 2 16.03 7.63 -38.47
N LEU A 3 16.83 6.71 -39.00
CA LEU A 3 17.65 5.80 -38.19
C LEU A 3 18.95 6.42 -37.67
N PHE A 4 19.34 7.58 -38.16
CA PHE A 4 20.61 8.26 -37.79
C PHE A 4 20.50 9.24 -36.61
N TYR A 5 19.30 9.62 -36.17
CA TYR A 5 19.15 10.59 -35.09
C TYR A 5 19.23 10.01 -33.67
N VAL A 6 19.11 8.69 -33.52
CA VAL A 6 19.25 8.02 -32.21
C VAL A 6 20.70 7.77 -31.81
N VAL A 7 21.63 7.76 -32.79
CA VAL A 7 23.07 7.47 -32.58
C VAL A 7 23.90 8.71 -32.22
N LEU A 8 23.39 9.93 -32.44
CA LEU A 8 24.19 11.16 -32.34
C LEU A 8 24.16 11.88 -30.99
N TYR A 9 23.50 11.35 -29.96
CA TYR A 9 23.57 11.90 -28.61
C TYR A 9 24.27 11.00 -27.58
N HIS A 10 24.84 9.88 -28.01
CA HIS A 10 25.79 9.15 -27.19
C HIS A 10 27.21 9.63 -27.50
N THR A 11 27.80 10.35 -26.58
CA THR A 11 29.24 10.47 -26.52
C THR A 11 29.81 9.04 -26.48
N ALA A 12 30.67 8.73 -27.43
CA ALA A 12 31.32 7.43 -27.54
C ALA A 12 31.94 7.04 -26.18
N GLY A 13 31.36 6.01 -25.56
CA GLY A 13 31.91 5.45 -24.32
C GLY A 13 30.89 4.91 -23.28
N ASP A 14 29.64 5.38 -23.28
CA ASP A 14 28.66 4.98 -22.26
C ASP A 14 27.60 4.03 -22.84
N SER A 15 27.72 2.72 -22.61
CA SER A 15 26.66 1.77 -22.89
C SER A 15 25.50 1.98 -21.91
N LEU A 16 24.25 2.10 -22.42
CA LEU A 16 23.04 2.11 -21.60
C LEU A 16 22.92 0.78 -20.85
N TYR A 17 22.78 0.85 -19.54
CA TYR A 17 22.73 -0.31 -18.67
C TYR A 17 21.34 -0.41 -18.02
N TYR A 18 20.55 -1.37 -18.46
CA TYR A 18 19.17 -1.57 -18.01
C TYR A 18 19.09 -2.63 -16.90
N GLU A 19 18.36 -2.31 -15.84
CA GLU A 19 18.02 -3.23 -14.77
C GLU A 19 16.51 -3.44 -14.70
N LYS A 20 16.06 -4.67 -14.49
CA LYS A 20 14.65 -4.97 -14.30
C LYS A 20 14.18 -4.37 -12.97
N MET A 21 13.15 -3.53 -13.02
CA MET A 21 12.59 -2.84 -11.86
C MET A 21 11.31 -3.48 -11.35
N TYR A 22 10.46 -4.02 -12.23
CA TYR A 22 9.17 -4.58 -11.85
C TYR A 22 8.55 -5.49 -12.90
N THR A 23 7.50 -6.21 -12.46
CA THR A 23 6.55 -6.93 -13.31
C THR A 23 5.14 -6.41 -13.05
N ARG A 24 4.41 -5.96 -14.09
CA ARG A 24 3.06 -5.36 -13.97
C ARG A 24 2.15 -5.82 -15.11
N GLU A 25 0.85 -5.80 -14.82
CA GLU A 25 -0.21 -6.05 -15.80
C GLU A 25 -0.91 -4.73 -16.13
N ASN A 26 -0.66 -4.19 -17.34
CA ASN A 26 -1.27 -2.96 -17.84
C ASN A 26 -1.50 -3.06 -19.34
N CYS A 27 -2.41 -2.21 -19.90
CA CYS A 27 -2.59 -2.08 -21.34
C CYS A 27 -1.46 -1.29 -22.01
N LEU A 28 -1.33 -1.43 -23.33
CA LEU A 28 -0.29 -0.75 -24.12
C LEU A 28 -0.30 0.78 -23.94
N LEU A 29 -1.48 1.40 -23.82
CA LEU A 29 -1.60 2.85 -23.63
C LEU A 29 -0.94 3.34 -22.34
N ILE A 30 -0.90 2.56 -21.28
CA ILE A 30 -0.20 2.92 -20.05
C ILE A 30 1.32 2.97 -20.28
N TYR A 31 1.89 2.01 -21.01
CA TYR A 31 3.33 2.03 -21.32
C TYR A 31 3.69 3.18 -22.25
N GLN A 32 2.81 3.49 -23.22
CA GLN A 32 2.95 4.65 -24.10
C GLN A 32 2.91 5.95 -23.32
N MET A 33 1.96 6.08 -22.39
CA MET A 33 1.83 7.23 -21.51
C MET A 33 3.14 7.49 -20.76
N TRP A 34 3.73 6.48 -20.14
CA TRP A 34 4.98 6.64 -19.38
C TRP A 34 6.20 7.02 -20.25
N GLN A 35 6.15 6.81 -21.56
CA GLN A 35 7.18 7.28 -22.48
C GLN A 35 6.84 8.63 -23.15
N GLU A 36 5.57 9.04 -23.19
CA GLU A 36 5.12 10.30 -23.81
C GLU A 36 5.12 11.50 -22.84
N ASP A 37 5.65 11.39 -21.63
CA ASP A 37 5.65 12.42 -20.58
C ASP A 37 6.32 13.74 -20.94
N LEU A 38 6.70 13.92 -22.21
CA LEU A 38 7.42 15.09 -22.69
C LEU A 38 6.69 15.80 -23.82
N SER A 39 5.39 16.00 -23.64
CA SER A 39 4.65 16.95 -24.46
C SER A 39 5.30 18.35 -24.39
N LYS A 40 5.01 19.22 -25.35
CA LYS A 40 5.47 20.61 -25.32
C LYS A 40 5.12 21.30 -23.98
N GLU A 41 3.96 21.01 -23.43
CA GLU A 41 3.47 21.58 -22.17
C GLU A 41 4.30 21.10 -20.97
N VAL A 42 4.61 19.82 -20.93
CA VAL A 42 5.49 19.24 -19.88
C VAL A 42 6.89 19.83 -19.98
N LYS A 43 7.46 19.98 -21.19
CA LYS A 43 8.74 20.66 -21.40
C LYS A 43 8.73 22.11 -20.94
N THR A 44 7.63 22.81 -21.12
CA THR A 44 7.48 24.19 -20.62
C THR A 44 7.50 24.22 -19.10
N LEU A 45 6.88 23.26 -18.46
CA LEU A 45 6.83 23.16 -16.99
C LEU A 45 8.17 22.70 -16.39
N LEU A 46 8.73 21.60 -16.88
CA LEU A 46 9.94 20.99 -16.33
C LEU A 46 11.24 21.50 -16.95
N GLY A 47 11.17 22.28 -18.03
CA GLY A 47 12.29 22.62 -18.90
C GLY A 47 12.64 21.45 -19.82
N ASN A 48 13.84 21.48 -20.43
CA ASN A 48 14.31 20.36 -21.22
C ASN A 48 15.05 19.37 -20.32
N PRO A 49 14.39 18.34 -19.77
CA PRO A 49 15.09 17.33 -19.01
C PRO A 49 16.02 16.51 -19.93
N PRO A 50 17.12 15.98 -19.42
CA PRO A 50 17.96 15.08 -20.18
C PRO A 50 17.13 13.87 -20.60
N ASN A 51 17.52 13.23 -21.69
CA ASN A 51 16.86 12.11 -22.36
C ASN A 51 16.00 11.24 -21.44
N THR A 52 14.73 11.09 -21.77
CA THR A 52 13.72 10.36 -20.97
C THR A 52 13.40 8.97 -21.49
N ASN A 53 14.06 8.51 -22.54
CA ASN A 53 13.92 7.14 -23.06
C ASN A 53 14.67 6.13 -22.18
N PHE A 54 14.24 6.01 -20.93
CA PHE A 54 14.94 5.21 -19.92
C PHE A 54 14.28 3.85 -19.65
N ALA A 55 13.21 3.50 -20.37
CA ALA A 55 12.45 2.29 -20.10
C ALA A 55 12.28 1.39 -21.32
N ILE A 56 12.44 0.09 -21.10
CA ILE A 56 12.05 -0.99 -22.03
C ILE A 56 10.91 -1.74 -21.37
N TYR A 57 9.81 -1.93 -22.08
CA TYR A 57 8.69 -2.76 -21.64
C TYR A 57 8.62 -4.03 -22.50
N ASP A 58 9.01 -5.15 -21.90
CA ASP A 58 8.91 -6.49 -22.50
C ASP A 58 7.59 -7.11 -22.03
N VAL A 59 6.61 -7.20 -22.95
CA VAL A 59 5.22 -7.52 -22.62
C VAL A 59 4.82 -8.84 -23.24
N THR A 60 4.37 -9.77 -22.39
CA THR A 60 3.83 -11.06 -22.81
C THR A 60 2.44 -11.24 -22.22
N GLU A 61 1.45 -11.46 -23.08
CA GLU A 61 0.04 -11.65 -22.70
C GLU A 61 -0.49 -10.59 -21.72
N GLY A 62 -0.11 -9.32 -21.93
CA GLY A 62 -0.54 -8.18 -21.09
C GLY A 62 0.26 -7.98 -19.82
N VAL A 63 1.24 -8.86 -19.52
CA VAL A 63 2.15 -8.69 -18.37
C VAL A 63 3.49 -8.18 -18.87
N SER A 64 3.97 -7.08 -18.33
CA SER A 64 5.27 -6.51 -18.68
C SER A 64 6.32 -6.71 -17.62
N ASP A 65 7.53 -6.98 -18.08
CA ASP A 65 8.76 -6.72 -17.35
C ASP A 65 9.27 -5.33 -17.76
N GLY A 66 9.37 -4.42 -16.79
CA GLY A 66 9.89 -3.07 -17.01
C GLY A 66 11.37 -2.98 -16.65
N TYR A 67 12.20 -2.59 -17.61
CA TYR A 67 13.63 -2.39 -17.44
C TYR A 67 13.96 -0.91 -17.55
N TYR A 68 14.77 -0.38 -16.65
CA TYR A 68 15.11 1.03 -16.57
C TYR A 68 16.62 1.22 -16.57
N ASP A 69 17.09 2.29 -17.22
CA ASP A 69 18.46 2.74 -17.11
C ASP A 69 18.61 3.64 -15.87
N GLU A 70 19.36 3.16 -14.87
CA GLU A 70 19.56 3.87 -13.59
C GLU A 70 20.27 5.21 -13.78
N LYS A 71 21.19 5.33 -14.74
CA LYS A 71 21.94 6.56 -14.99
C LYS A 71 21.02 7.63 -15.57
N VAL A 72 20.15 7.26 -16.50
CA VAL A 72 19.18 8.17 -17.09
C VAL A 72 18.16 8.62 -16.03
N LEU A 73 17.66 7.70 -15.21
CA LEU A 73 16.76 8.01 -14.09
C LEU A 73 17.44 8.96 -13.09
N SER A 74 18.68 8.70 -12.71
CA SER A 74 19.46 9.56 -11.82
C SER A 74 19.70 10.95 -12.40
N ASN A 75 19.92 11.07 -13.72
CA ASN A 75 20.09 12.36 -14.39
C ASN A 75 18.78 13.16 -14.41
N PHE A 76 17.65 12.50 -14.61
CA PHE A 76 16.33 13.13 -14.49
C PHE A 76 16.09 13.65 -13.06
N GLU A 77 16.39 12.83 -12.06
CA GLU A 77 16.30 13.23 -10.64
C GLU A 77 17.17 14.46 -10.35
N LYS A 78 18.44 14.46 -10.81
CA LYS A 78 19.35 15.60 -10.67
C LYS A 78 18.80 16.86 -11.36
N HIS A 79 18.16 16.72 -12.50
CA HIS A 79 17.53 17.84 -13.20
C HIS A 79 16.39 18.46 -12.36
N ILE A 80 15.51 17.65 -11.82
CA ILE A 80 14.45 18.11 -10.91
C ILE A 80 15.03 18.79 -9.67
N ILE A 81 16.06 18.20 -9.05
CA ILE A 81 16.78 18.80 -7.92
C ILE A 81 17.33 20.19 -8.26
N LYS A 82 17.95 20.33 -9.43
CA LYS A 82 18.49 21.61 -9.92
C LYS A 82 17.37 22.65 -10.08
N LYS A 83 16.23 22.28 -10.65
CA LYS A 83 15.06 23.17 -10.79
C LYS A 83 14.55 23.64 -9.44
N ILE A 84 14.39 22.73 -8.48
CA ILE A 84 13.92 23.05 -7.13
C ILE A 84 14.91 24.00 -6.40
N ARG A 85 16.21 23.82 -6.61
CA ARG A 85 17.23 24.72 -6.01
C ARG A 85 17.23 26.11 -6.60
N ASN A 86 16.95 26.21 -7.90
CA ASN A 86 16.99 27.48 -8.65
C ASN A 86 15.69 28.29 -8.54
N ASP A 87 14.57 27.65 -8.34
CA ASP A 87 13.26 28.29 -8.18
C ASP A 87 12.55 27.76 -6.93
N LYS A 88 12.49 28.57 -5.88
CA LYS A 88 11.85 28.22 -4.60
C LYS A 88 10.34 27.96 -4.73
N GLU A 89 9.71 28.46 -5.77
CA GLU A 89 8.28 28.25 -6.05
C GLU A 89 8.01 27.07 -6.99
N PHE A 90 9.06 26.46 -7.56
CA PHE A 90 8.94 25.42 -8.56
C PHE A 90 8.01 24.28 -8.10
N VAL A 91 8.22 23.74 -6.90
CA VAL A 91 7.37 22.65 -6.37
C VAL A 91 5.92 23.10 -6.24
N SER A 92 5.67 24.29 -5.69
CA SER A 92 4.31 24.80 -5.54
C SER A 92 3.60 24.96 -6.89
N LYS A 93 4.30 25.54 -7.88
CA LYS A 93 3.77 25.72 -9.25
C LYS A 93 3.45 24.38 -9.91
N VAL A 94 4.37 23.42 -9.81
CA VAL A 94 4.15 22.08 -10.40
C VAL A 94 3.02 21.34 -9.70
N MET A 95 2.91 21.41 -8.37
CA MET A 95 1.84 20.73 -7.64
C MET A 95 0.47 21.36 -7.88
N GLU A 96 0.39 22.67 -8.09
CA GLU A 96 -0.85 23.35 -8.48
C GLU A 96 -1.27 22.91 -9.89
N TRP A 97 -0.34 22.94 -10.83
CA TRP A 97 -0.55 22.42 -12.17
C TRP A 97 -0.96 20.94 -12.16
N PHE A 98 -0.29 20.11 -11.38
CA PHE A 98 -0.64 18.69 -11.22
C PHE A 98 -2.06 18.52 -10.68
N LYS A 99 -2.44 19.32 -9.69
CA LYS A 99 -3.80 19.31 -9.16
C LYS A 99 -4.83 19.63 -10.25
N GLU A 100 -4.57 20.68 -11.04
CA GLU A 100 -5.43 21.06 -12.17
C GLU A 100 -5.62 19.91 -13.18
N LYS A 101 -4.53 19.20 -13.51
CA LYS A 101 -4.58 18.06 -14.44
C LYS A 101 -5.19 16.79 -13.81
N LEU A 102 -5.06 16.61 -12.50
CA LEU A 102 -5.60 15.46 -11.79
C LEU A 102 -7.10 15.56 -11.47
N ASP A 103 -7.60 16.77 -11.19
CA ASP A 103 -9.01 16.99 -10.82
C ASP A 103 -10.02 16.43 -11.85
N PRO A 104 -9.86 16.62 -13.16
CA PRO A 104 -10.74 16.00 -14.15
C PRO A 104 -10.65 14.47 -14.18
N LEU A 105 -9.45 13.92 -14.06
CA LEU A 105 -9.23 12.48 -14.03
C LEU A 105 -9.92 11.82 -12.83
N GLU A 106 -9.79 12.41 -11.64
CA GLU A 106 -10.46 11.89 -10.45
C GLU A 106 -12.00 11.89 -10.60
N LYS A 107 -12.58 12.88 -11.28
CA LYS A 107 -14.03 12.87 -11.55
C LYS A 107 -14.41 11.66 -12.40
N ILE A 108 -13.62 11.36 -13.43
CA ILE A 108 -13.83 10.18 -14.30
C ILE A 108 -13.62 8.89 -13.50
N TRP A 109 -12.57 8.80 -12.68
CA TRP A 109 -12.30 7.63 -11.83
C TRP A 109 -13.43 7.36 -10.84
N ARG A 110 -14.02 8.43 -10.25
CA ARG A 110 -15.16 8.31 -9.32
C ARG A 110 -16.41 7.74 -10.00
N VAL A 111 -16.66 8.15 -11.25
CA VAL A 111 -17.76 7.59 -12.04
C VAL A 111 -17.48 6.12 -12.36
N GLY A 112 -16.22 5.78 -12.66
CA GLY A 112 -15.75 4.41 -12.88
C GLY A 112 -16.36 3.71 -14.10
N LYS A 113 -16.93 4.48 -15.07
CA LYS A 113 -17.54 3.96 -16.30
C LYS A 113 -16.62 4.17 -17.49
N ALA A 114 -16.71 3.29 -18.48
CA ALA A 114 -16.08 3.45 -19.77
C ALA A 114 -16.50 4.77 -20.44
N LEU A 115 -15.57 5.40 -21.13
CA LEU A 115 -15.80 6.64 -21.88
C LEU A 115 -16.66 6.38 -23.11
N LYS A 116 -17.36 7.39 -23.60
CA LYS A 116 -18.41 7.20 -24.64
C LYS A 116 -17.84 7.06 -26.05
N THR A 117 -16.81 7.81 -26.38
CA THR A 117 -16.27 7.88 -27.74
C THR A 117 -14.75 7.61 -27.75
N ARG A 118 -14.22 7.40 -28.94
CA ARG A 118 -12.78 7.32 -29.18
C ARG A 118 -12.09 8.65 -28.86
N GLU A 119 -12.71 9.74 -29.22
CA GLU A 119 -12.25 11.11 -28.96
C GLU A 119 -12.15 11.37 -27.45
N ASP A 120 -13.14 10.94 -26.67
CA ASP A 120 -13.10 11.01 -25.21
C ASP A 120 -11.90 10.21 -24.67
N LEU A 121 -11.61 9.02 -25.23
CA LEU A 121 -10.47 8.20 -24.82
C LEU A 121 -9.13 8.89 -25.14
N ILE A 122 -9.01 9.47 -26.34
CA ILE A 122 -7.80 10.20 -26.73
C ILE A 122 -7.59 11.43 -25.83
N GLY A 123 -8.65 12.17 -25.53
CA GLY A 123 -8.62 13.30 -24.60
C GLY A 123 -8.23 12.88 -23.18
N PHE A 124 -8.81 11.79 -22.67
CA PHE A 124 -8.47 11.21 -21.38
C PHE A 124 -7.01 10.77 -21.33
N TYR A 125 -6.53 10.09 -22.36
CA TYR A 125 -5.13 9.69 -22.48
C TYR A 125 -4.20 10.91 -22.43
N HIS A 126 -4.48 11.95 -23.19
CA HIS A 126 -3.67 13.17 -23.19
C HIS A 126 -3.66 13.84 -21.82
N GLN A 127 -4.80 13.96 -21.17
CA GLN A 127 -4.91 14.49 -19.81
C GLN A 127 -4.10 13.66 -18.80
N THR A 128 -4.07 12.33 -18.99
CA THR A 128 -3.30 11.43 -18.14
C THR A 128 -1.79 11.63 -18.35
N VAL A 129 -1.32 11.78 -19.59
CA VAL A 129 0.09 12.11 -19.91
C VAL A 129 0.52 13.41 -19.22
N LEU A 130 -0.31 14.46 -19.29
CA LEU A 130 -0.01 15.73 -18.64
C LEU A 130 0.08 15.57 -17.10
N ALA A 131 -0.81 14.82 -16.51
CA ALA A 131 -0.82 14.62 -15.08
C ALA A 131 0.37 13.76 -14.59
N SER A 132 0.89 12.81 -15.40
CA SER A 132 2.00 11.94 -14.99
C SER A 132 3.29 12.71 -14.71
N ALA A 133 3.57 13.79 -15.44
CA ALA A 133 4.71 14.66 -15.19
C ALA A 133 4.69 15.33 -13.80
N GLY A 134 3.51 15.71 -13.31
CA GLY A 134 3.33 16.21 -11.95
C GLY A 134 3.53 15.12 -10.89
N LEU A 135 3.13 13.89 -11.23
CA LEU A 135 3.35 12.72 -10.38
C LEU A 135 4.84 12.44 -10.18
N ASP A 136 5.67 12.56 -11.21
CA ASP A 136 7.11 12.38 -11.13
C ASP A 136 7.74 13.38 -10.16
N VAL A 137 7.41 14.66 -10.28
CA VAL A 137 7.91 15.68 -9.35
C VAL A 137 7.41 15.41 -7.93
N ALA A 138 6.15 15.01 -7.75
CA ALA A 138 5.61 14.64 -6.44
C ALA A 138 6.34 13.43 -5.84
N TYR A 139 6.81 12.51 -6.68
CA TYR A 139 7.55 11.32 -6.26
C TYR A 139 8.98 11.63 -5.81
N PHE A 140 9.70 12.49 -6.54
CA PHE A 140 11.11 12.80 -6.25
C PHE A 140 11.26 13.86 -5.14
N THR A 141 10.36 14.85 -5.07
CA THR A 141 10.47 15.98 -4.12
C THR A 141 10.69 15.54 -2.66
N PRO A 142 9.97 14.57 -2.07
CA PRO A 142 10.19 14.18 -0.68
C PRO A 142 11.56 13.56 -0.39
N LYS A 143 12.23 13.02 -1.41
CA LYS A 143 13.55 12.37 -1.30
C LYS A 143 14.70 13.37 -1.23
N ILE A 144 14.47 14.63 -1.58
CA ILE A 144 15.51 15.67 -1.65
C ILE A 144 15.75 16.26 -0.26
N GLY A 145 17.00 16.19 0.24
CA GLY A 145 17.36 16.60 1.59
C GLY A 145 17.11 18.09 1.91
N ALA A 146 17.39 18.99 0.95
CA ALA A 146 17.42 20.45 1.15
C ALA A 146 16.16 21.18 0.65
N ILE A 147 14.97 20.62 0.88
CA ILE A 147 13.69 21.21 0.47
C ILE A 147 12.89 21.65 1.69
N SER A 148 12.08 22.72 1.51
CA SER A 148 11.20 23.22 2.55
C SER A 148 10.20 22.13 3.02
N ASN A 149 9.89 22.11 4.30
CA ASN A 149 8.88 21.20 4.86
C ASN A 149 7.49 21.45 4.23
N LYS A 150 7.21 22.66 3.76
CA LYS A 150 5.98 23.03 3.05
C LYS A 150 5.90 22.26 1.71
N ASP A 151 6.96 22.30 0.92
CA ASP A 151 7.00 21.67 -0.40
C ASP A 151 6.98 20.14 -0.28
N LYS A 152 7.71 19.57 0.68
CA LYS A 152 7.64 18.13 0.97
C LYS A 152 6.22 17.68 1.30
N ARG A 153 5.51 18.43 2.16
CA ARG A 153 4.11 18.10 2.51
C ARG A 153 3.18 18.23 1.32
N LEU A 154 3.37 19.26 0.50
CA LEU A 154 2.55 19.48 -0.69
C LEU A 154 2.72 18.33 -1.68
N ALA A 155 3.95 17.95 -2.00
CA ALA A 155 4.28 16.83 -2.87
C ALA A 155 3.75 15.48 -2.30
N MET A 156 3.92 15.23 -1.01
CA MET A 156 3.39 14.02 -0.37
C MET A 156 1.86 13.95 -0.41
N ASN A 157 1.17 15.08 -0.20
CA ASN A 157 -0.28 15.11 -0.29
C ASN A 157 -0.77 14.81 -1.72
N MET A 158 -0.10 15.38 -2.74
CA MET A 158 -0.43 15.13 -4.14
C MET A 158 -0.12 13.68 -4.51
N ARG A 159 1.00 13.11 -4.04
CA ARG A 159 1.33 11.70 -4.23
C ARG A 159 0.28 10.79 -3.63
N LYS A 160 -0.13 11.01 -2.37
CA LYS A 160 -1.19 10.23 -1.72
C LYS A 160 -2.52 10.33 -2.46
N ARG A 161 -2.85 11.51 -2.96
CA ARG A 161 -4.05 11.74 -3.77
C ARG A 161 -4.03 10.94 -5.08
N SER A 162 -2.84 10.68 -5.61
CA SER A 162 -2.61 9.96 -6.87
C SER A 162 -2.21 8.49 -6.70
N ASP A 163 -2.40 7.88 -5.52
CA ASP A 163 -2.05 6.47 -5.28
C ASP A 163 -2.74 5.50 -6.26
N ASP A 164 -3.97 5.83 -6.68
CA ASP A 164 -4.74 5.04 -7.67
C ASP A 164 -4.48 5.46 -9.13
N PHE A 165 -3.51 6.35 -9.41
CA PHE A 165 -3.30 6.94 -10.73
C PHE A 165 -3.21 5.89 -11.84
N THR A 166 -2.23 5.00 -11.77
CA THR A 166 -2.05 3.97 -12.80
C THR A 166 -3.19 2.95 -12.83
N PRO A 167 -3.60 2.33 -11.71
CA PRO A 167 -4.70 1.37 -11.73
C PRO A 167 -6.04 1.94 -12.19
N ALA A 168 -6.34 3.18 -11.83
CA ALA A 168 -7.59 3.82 -12.22
C ALA A 168 -7.60 4.16 -13.72
N ASN A 169 -6.49 4.69 -14.25
CA ASN A 169 -6.36 4.99 -15.68
C ASN A 169 -6.40 3.71 -16.52
N ASP A 170 -5.64 2.67 -16.15
CA ASP A 170 -5.63 1.39 -16.84
C ASP A 170 -7.05 0.78 -16.92
N ARG A 171 -7.79 0.82 -15.82
CA ARG A 171 -9.17 0.33 -15.78
C ARG A 171 -10.09 1.11 -16.74
N ILE A 172 -10.07 2.45 -16.72
CA ILE A 172 -10.92 3.28 -17.58
C ILE A 172 -10.57 3.06 -19.06
N ILE A 173 -9.26 3.01 -19.39
CA ILE A 173 -8.77 2.76 -20.74
C ILE A 173 -9.22 1.37 -21.22
N THR A 174 -8.97 0.32 -20.45
CA THR A 174 -9.30 -1.06 -20.83
C THR A 174 -10.81 -1.23 -21.03
N GLN A 175 -11.63 -0.78 -20.08
CA GLN A 175 -13.10 -0.82 -20.21
C GLN A 175 -13.61 -0.03 -21.39
N THR A 176 -12.96 1.08 -21.73
CA THR A 176 -13.35 1.90 -22.89
C THR A 176 -12.99 1.21 -24.19
N LEU A 177 -11.79 0.65 -24.31
CA LEU A 177 -11.37 -0.11 -25.49
C LEU A 177 -12.27 -1.33 -25.74
N GLU A 178 -12.58 -2.09 -24.71
CA GLU A 178 -13.49 -3.25 -24.81
C GLU A 178 -14.91 -2.83 -25.24
N ARG A 179 -15.38 -1.68 -24.75
CA ARG A 179 -16.68 -1.13 -25.14
C ARG A 179 -16.69 -0.62 -26.58
N LEU A 180 -15.64 0.09 -27.00
CA LEU A 180 -15.56 0.65 -28.37
C LEU A 180 -15.31 -0.43 -29.42
N TYR A 181 -14.59 -1.48 -29.04
CA TYR A 181 -14.18 -2.57 -29.94
C TYR A 181 -14.57 -3.95 -29.37
N PRO A 182 -15.88 -4.23 -29.17
CA PRO A 182 -16.33 -5.44 -28.47
C PRO A 182 -15.93 -6.73 -29.18
N LYS A 183 -15.79 -6.71 -30.52
CA LYS A 183 -15.34 -7.87 -31.31
C LYS A 183 -13.89 -8.24 -31.08
N LEU A 184 -13.08 -7.32 -30.55
CA LEU A 184 -11.66 -7.55 -30.23
C LEU A 184 -11.46 -8.08 -28.81
N GLY A 185 -12.44 -7.88 -27.91
CA GLY A 185 -12.35 -8.31 -26.50
C GLY A 185 -11.07 -7.82 -25.85
N LYS A 186 -10.40 -8.70 -25.10
CA LYS A 186 -9.16 -8.38 -24.38
C LYS A 186 -7.99 -7.96 -25.27
N TYR A 187 -8.02 -8.29 -26.56
CA TYR A 187 -6.95 -7.91 -27.49
C TYR A 187 -6.98 -6.41 -27.81
N SER A 188 -8.11 -5.72 -27.56
CA SER A 188 -8.22 -4.27 -27.72
C SER A 188 -7.22 -3.49 -26.86
N GLN A 189 -6.77 -4.05 -25.72
CA GLN A 189 -5.74 -3.43 -24.87
C GLN A 189 -4.35 -3.31 -25.54
N CYS A 190 -4.14 -3.94 -26.70
CA CYS A 190 -2.93 -3.85 -27.53
C CYS A 190 -3.03 -2.78 -28.62
N ILE A 191 -4.10 -1.99 -28.68
CA ILE A 191 -4.25 -0.87 -29.61
C ILE A 191 -3.36 0.28 -29.13
N SER A 192 -2.55 0.84 -30.02
CA SER A 192 -1.71 2.00 -29.73
C SER A 192 -2.45 3.33 -29.84
N ILE A 193 -1.94 4.36 -29.18
CA ILE A 193 -2.50 5.72 -29.29
C ILE A 193 -2.43 6.27 -30.72
N GLY A 194 -1.36 5.92 -31.46
CA GLY A 194 -1.21 6.31 -32.87
C GLY A 194 -2.32 5.72 -33.75
N GLU A 195 -2.69 4.47 -33.55
CA GLU A 195 -3.78 3.79 -34.28
C GLU A 195 -5.15 4.37 -33.91
N LEU A 196 -5.35 4.70 -32.63
CA LEU A 196 -6.56 5.41 -32.20
C LEU A 196 -6.67 6.78 -32.85
N LYS A 197 -5.60 7.58 -32.82
CA LYS A 197 -5.57 8.93 -33.44
C LYS A 197 -5.80 8.86 -34.95
N ALA A 198 -5.18 7.88 -35.63
CA ALA A 198 -5.32 7.68 -37.07
C ALA A 198 -6.67 7.04 -37.48
N ASN A 199 -7.48 6.60 -36.54
CA ASN A 199 -8.68 5.79 -36.77
C ASN A 199 -8.41 4.53 -37.62
N LYS A 200 -7.25 3.89 -37.40
CA LYS A 200 -6.79 2.70 -38.14
C LYS A 200 -6.46 1.60 -37.14
N VAL A 201 -7.50 0.98 -36.59
CA VAL A 201 -7.33 -0.14 -35.64
C VAL A 201 -6.96 -1.41 -36.41
N PRO A 202 -5.90 -2.12 -35.99
CA PRO A 202 -5.48 -3.36 -36.62
C PRO A 202 -6.54 -4.45 -36.53
N GLY A 203 -6.48 -5.42 -37.46
CA GLY A 203 -7.30 -6.62 -37.40
C GLY A 203 -6.99 -7.49 -36.18
N ILE A 204 -7.96 -8.34 -35.80
CA ILE A 204 -7.87 -9.17 -34.60
C ILE A 204 -6.64 -10.08 -34.57
N GLU A 205 -6.20 -10.61 -35.69
CA GLU A 205 -5.03 -11.50 -35.75
C GLU A 205 -3.75 -10.74 -35.40
N SER A 206 -3.55 -9.54 -35.93
CA SER A 206 -2.41 -8.70 -35.59
C SER A 206 -2.41 -8.31 -34.08
N LEU A 207 -3.59 -8.06 -33.50
CA LEU A 207 -3.70 -7.77 -32.09
C LEU A 207 -3.51 -9.00 -31.19
N LYS A 208 -3.88 -10.21 -31.68
CA LYS A 208 -3.56 -11.47 -31.02
C LYS A 208 -2.05 -11.73 -30.96
N GLU A 209 -1.36 -11.50 -32.07
CA GLU A 209 0.11 -11.60 -32.11
C GLU A 209 0.76 -10.63 -31.13
N ARG A 210 0.32 -9.36 -31.11
CA ARG A 210 0.80 -8.40 -30.12
C ARG A 210 0.50 -8.85 -28.69
N TYR A 211 -0.70 -9.36 -28.42
CA TYR A 211 -1.04 -9.84 -27.10
C TYR A 211 -0.15 -10.99 -26.63
N GLN A 212 0.30 -11.86 -27.56
CA GLN A 212 1.24 -12.91 -27.24
C GLN A 212 2.58 -12.37 -26.81
N HIS A 213 3.15 -11.41 -27.55
CA HIS A 213 4.41 -10.78 -27.18
C HIS A 213 4.67 -9.49 -27.98
N TYR A 214 5.10 -8.45 -27.29
CA TYR A 214 5.70 -7.25 -27.90
C TYR A 214 6.70 -6.59 -26.95
N ILE A 215 7.60 -5.79 -27.53
CA ILE A 215 8.49 -4.91 -26.80
C ILE A 215 8.12 -3.46 -27.15
N TYR A 216 7.93 -2.62 -26.15
CA TYR A 216 7.73 -1.18 -26.33
C TYR A 216 8.96 -0.42 -25.85
N PHE A 217 9.59 0.29 -26.75
CA PHE A 217 10.83 1.01 -26.50
C PHE A 217 10.96 2.21 -27.42
N ASN A 218 11.38 3.34 -26.89
CA ASN A 218 11.62 4.58 -27.66
C ASN A 218 10.47 4.95 -28.59
N HIS A 219 9.23 4.99 -28.04
CA HIS A 219 7.97 5.28 -28.74
C HIS A 219 7.63 4.31 -29.89
N LYS A 220 8.27 3.17 -29.94
CA LYS A 220 8.07 2.15 -30.98
C LYS A 220 7.65 0.83 -30.40
N LEU A 221 6.76 0.15 -31.13
CA LEU A 221 6.29 -1.17 -30.85
C LEU A 221 7.06 -2.16 -31.74
N PHE A 222 7.63 -3.19 -31.11
CA PHE A 222 8.36 -4.28 -31.78
C PHE A 222 7.64 -5.56 -31.49
N THR A 223 7.22 -6.25 -32.55
CA THR A 223 6.60 -7.58 -32.51
C THR A 223 7.51 -8.59 -33.19
N ASN A 224 7.27 -9.87 -32.96
CA ASN A 224 8.03 -10.98 -33.58
C ASN A 224 9.56 -10.91 -33.33
N ILE A 225 9.98 -10.39 -32.20
CA ILE A 225 11.37 -10.34 -31.80
C ILE A 225 11.50 -10.74 -30.31
N SER A 226 12.35 -11.70 -30.00
CA SER A 226 12.62 -12.06 -28.61
C SER A 226 13.37 -10.94 -27.87
N PHE A 227 13.22 -10.82 -26.54
CA PHE A 227 13.92 -9.82 -25.74
C PHE A 227 15.44 -9.88 -25.93
N ASN A 228 16.03 -11.08 -25.95
CA ASN A 228 17.48 -11.22 -26.18
C ASN A 228 17.90 -10.75 -27.58
N SER A 229 17.13 -11.07 -28.61
CA SER A 229 17.40 -10.61 -29.99
C SER A 229 17.22 -9.09 -30.09
N PHE A 230 16.24 -8.53 -29.39
CA PHE A 230 16.03 -7.08 -29.29
C PHE A 230 17.22 -6.39 -28.63
N VAL A 231 17.65 -6.86 -27.46
CA VAL A 231 18.82 -6.34 -26.73
C VAL A 231 20.06 -6.36 -27.60
N SER A 232 20.31 -7.47 -28.31
CA SER A 232 21.45 -7.59 -29.23
C SER A 232 21.34 -6.64 -30.42
N LYS A 233 20.15 -6.54 -31.04
CA LYS A 233 19.90 -5.67 -32.20
C LYS A 233 20.13 -4.18 -31.90
N PHE A 234 19.81 -3.75 -30.70
CA PHE A 234 19.96 -2.35 -30.28
C PHE A 234 21.23 -2.11 -29.46
N HIS A 235 22.12 -3.10 -29.35
CA HIS A 235 23.38 -3.03 -28.60
C HIS A 235 23.18 -2.54 -27.15
N LEU A 236 22.10 -2.99 -26.50
CA LEU A 236 21.77 -2.59 -25.15
C LEU A 236 22.47 -3.50 -24.13
N SER A 237 22.91 -2.93 -23.02
CA SER A 237 23.41 -3.68 -21.87
C SER A 237 22.29 -3.87 -20.87
N VAL A 238 21.86 -5.09 -20.67
CA VAL A 238 20.84 -5.44 -19.66
C VAL A 238 21.51 -6.27 -18.58
N LYS A 239 21.29 -5.88 -17.33
CA LYS A 239 21.77 -6.66 -16.18
C LYS A 239 21.13 -8.05 -16.25
N LYS A 240 21.90 -9.02 -16.67
CA LYS A 240 21.48 -10.41 -16.62
C LYS A 240 21.37 -10.77 -15.15
N GLU A 241 20.15 -10.92 -14.65
CA GLU A 241 19.98 -11.66 -13.42
C GLU A 241 20.58 -13.04 -13.67
N LYS A 242 21.73 -13.33 -13.05
CA LYS A 242 22.29 -14.68 -13.07
C LYS A 242 21.26 -15.56 -12.36
N ILE A 243 20.35 -16.15 -13.12
CA ILE A 243 19.51 -17.24 -12.64
C ILE A 243 20.47 -18.43 -12.49
N ILE A 244 21.20 -18.42 -11.39
CA ILE A 244 21.91 -19.61 -10.97
C ILE A 244 20.79 -20.61 -10.72
N GLN A 245 20.77 -21.71 -11.45
CA GLN A 245 19.88 -22.83 -11.17
C GLN A 245 20.24 -23.36 -9.78
N THR A 246 19.71 -22.72 -8.76
CA THR A 246 19.87 -23.14 -7.38
C THR A 246 18.61 -23.86 -6.97
N ASN A 247 18.77 -25.02 -6.32
CA ASN A 247 17.66 -25.70 -5.67
C ASN A 247 17.06 -24.86 -4.51
N GLU A 248 17.65 -23.69 -4.21
CA GLU A 248 17.28 -22.81 -3.11
C GLU A 248 17.00 -21.40 -3.60
N ILE A 249 15.80 -20.91 -3.32
CA ILE A 249 15.40 -19.53 -3.54
C ILE A 249 15.41 -18.84 -2.18
N LYS A 250 16.13 -17.74 -2.05
CA LYS A 250 16.25 -16.97 -0.81
C LYS A 250 15.37 -15.71 -0.87
N GLY A 251 14.79 -15.35 0.27
CA GLY A 251 14.03 -14.11 0.43
C GLY A 251 13.97 -13.72 1.92
N GLN A 252 13.31 -12.62 2.19
CA GLN A 252 13.09 -12.16 3.56
C GLN A 252 11.89 -12.89 4.19
N VAL A 253 11.95 -13.12 5.50
CA VAL A 253 10.86 -13.76 6.24
C VAL A 253 9.74 -12.75 6.49
N GLY A 254 8.60 -12.94 5.85
CA GLY A 254 7.38 -12.16 6.11
C GLY A 254 6.58 -12.70 7.30
N MET A 255 6.46 -14.04 7.40
CA MET A 255 5.84 -14.75 8.50
C MET A 255 6.50 -16.13 8.62
N LYS A 256 6.92 -16.50 9.84
CA LYS A 256 7.60 -17.80 10.12
C LYS A 256 6.68 -18.98 9.90
N GLY A 257 7.28 -20.12 9.55
CA GLY A 257 6.64 -21.41 9.45
C GLY A 257 7.29 -22.28 8.39
N ILE A 258 6.97 -23.57 8.39
CA ILE A 258 7.48 -24.53 7.42
C ILE A 258 6.30 -25.25 6.79
N VAL A 259 6.23 -25.22 5.46
CA VAL A 259 5.17 -25.88 4.69
C VAL A 259 5.79 -26.59 3.50
N VAL A 260 5.26 -27.78 3.22
CA VAL A 260 5.49 -28.50 1.95
C VAL A 260 4.18 -28.44 1.16
N GLY A 261 4.23 -27.98 -0.07
CA GLY A 261 3.03 -27.85 -0.89
C GLY A 261 3.32 -27.76 -2.38
N LYS A 262 2.24 -27.92 -3.16
CA LYS A 262 2.27 -27.77 -4.61
C LYS A 262 2.22 -26.29 -4.97
N VAL A 263 3.06 -25.83 -5.86
CA VAL A 263 3.15 -24.44 -6.31
C VAL A 263 1.99 -24.08 -7.24
N ARG A 264 1.43 -22.90 -7.04
CA ARG A 264 0.60 -22.16 -7.98
C ARG A 264 1.24 -20.80 -8.23
N VAL A 265 1.79 -20.61 -9.44
CA VAL A 265 2.30 -19.31 -9.89
C VAL A 265 1.12 -18.49 -10.39
N VAL A 266 0.93 -17.30 -9.81
CA VAL A 266 -0.13 -16.36 -10.15
C VAL A 266 0.48 -15.03 -10.54
N ILE A 267 0.56 -14.77 -11.84
CA ILE A 267 1.08 -13.53 -12.40
C ILE A 267 -0.08 -12.59 -12.75
N LYS A 268 -1.13 -13.12 -13.37
CA LYS A 268 -2.33 -12.38 -13.80
C LYS A 268 -3.43 -12.42 -12.75
N LYS A 269 -4.15 -11.31 -12.60
CA LYS A 269 -5.28 -11.20 -11.64
C LYS A 269 -6.39 -12.21 -11.91
N GLU A 270 -6.65 -12.53 -13.17
CA GLU A 270 -7.64 -13.52 -13.57
C GLU A 270 -7.35 -14.93 -13.04
N ASN A 271 -6.07 -15.27 -12.83
CA ASN A 271 -5.62 -16.58 -12.37
C ASN A 271 -5.65 -16.74 -10.85
N ILE A 272 -5.99 -15.69 -10.10
CA ILE A 272 -6.13 -15.73 -8.64
C ILE A 272 -7.14 -16.81 -8.21
N LYS A 273 -8.22 -16.96 -8.97
CA LYS A 273 -9.28 -17.95 -8.73
C LYS A 273 -8.81 -19.41 -8.86
N ASP A 274 -7.74 -19.65 -9.63
CA ASP A 274 -7.25 -21.00 -9.95
C ASP A 274 -6.46 -21.63 -8.80
N LEU A 275 -6.10 -20.85 -7.78
CA LEU A 275 -5.39 -21.34 -6.60
C LEU A 275 -6.32 -22.24 -5.77
N LYS A 276 -5.84 -23.48 -5.54
CA LYS A 276 -6.55 -24.47 -4.73
C LYS A 276 -6.12 -24.40 -3.26
N ILE A 277 -6.99 -24.88 -2.37
CA ILE A 277 -6.68 -24.95 -0.94
C ILE A 277 -5.44 -25.82 -0.72
N GLY A 278 -4.48 -25.31 0.05
CA GLY A 278 -3.24 -26.04 0.39
C GLY A 278 -2.11 -25.88 -0.63
N GLU A 279 -2.32 -25.19 -1.75
CA GLU A 279 -1.22 -24.84 -2.66
C GLU A 279 -0.36 -23.70 -2.10
N VAL A 280 0.89 -23.62 -2.56
CA VAL A 280 1.81 -22.52 -2.27
C VAL A 280 1.60 -21.43 -3.32
N LEU A 281 1.13 -20.25 -2.90
CA LEU A 281 1.00 -19.09 -3.76
C LEU A 281 2.39 -18.52 -4.07
N VAL A 282 2.72 -18.41 -5.34
CA VAL A 282 3.93 -17.73 -5.83
C VAL A 282 3.50 -16.62 -6.78
N ALA A 283 3.87 -15.37 -6.48
CA ALA A 283 3.46 -14.21 -7.27
C ALA A 283 4.58 -13.16 -7.34
N PRO A 284 4.61 -12.28 -8.37
CA PRO A 284 5.57 -11.16 -8.39
C PRO A 284 5.39 -10.27 -7.15
N MET A 285 4.16 -9.89 -6.86
CA MET A 285 3.71 -9.18 -5.66
C MET A 285 2.26 -9.53 -5.38
N THR A 286 1.75 -9.14 -4.21
CA THR A 286 0.33 -9.27 -3.92
C THR A 286 -0.32 -7.90 -3.72
N THR A 287 -1.56 -7.80 -4.14
CA THR A 287 -2.46 -6.66 -3.91
C THR A 287 -3.71 -7.15 -3.20
N MET A 288 -4.63 -6.25 -2.89
CA MET A 288 -5.90 -6.57 -2.22
C MET A 288 -6.70 -7.69 -2.90
N ASN A 289 -6.62 -7.77 -4.23
CA ASN A 289 -7.32 -8.80 -5.01
C ASN A 289 -6.80 -10.23 -4.72
N PHE A 290 -5.58 -10.36 -4.20
CA PHE A 290 -4.99 -11.65 -3.84
C PHE A 290 -5.51 -12.23 -2.52
N LEU A 291 -6.24 -11.47 -1.71
CA LEU A 291 -6.69 -11.90 -0.39
C LEU A 291 -7.43 -13.27 -0.40
N PRO A 292 -8.37 -13.54 -1.34
CA PRO A 292 -9.02 -14.84 -1.44
C PRO A 292 -8.04 -15.98 -1.70
N ALA A 293 -7.05 -15.78 -2.58
CA ALA A 293 -6.01 -16.78 -2.86
C ALA A 293 -5.09 -16.97 -1.66
N MET A 294 -4.65 -15.88 -1.02
CA MET A 294 -3.78 -15.94 0.17
C MET A 294 -4.42 -16.72 1.32
N ARG A 295 -5.75 -16.66 1.46
CA ARG A 295 -6.50 -17.48 2.43
C ARG A 295 -6.47 -18.97 2.13
N LYS A 296 -6.57 -19.35 0.85
CA LYS A 296 -6.51 -20.75 0.42
C LYS A 296 -5.08 -21.31 0.44
N ALA A 297 -4.08 -20.44 0.25
CA ALA A 297 -2.69 -20.83 0.18
C ALA A 297 -2.19 -21.47 1.49
N ALA A 298 -1.32 -22.47 1.38
CA ALA A 298 -0.60 -23.04 2.51
C ALA A 298 0.59 -22.18 2.93
N ALA A 299 1.24 -21.53 1.96
CA ALA A 299 2.30 -20.53 2.14
C ALA A 299 2.28 -19.51 1.02
N ILE A 300 2.96 -18.38 1.22
CA ILE A 300 3.01 -17.26 0.30
C ILE A 300 4.47 -16.94 -0.01
N VAL A 301 4.79 -16.82 -1.31
CA VAL A 301 6.13 -16.46 -1.80
C VAL A 301 5.97 -15.32 -2.80
N THR A 302 6.70 -14.20 -2.61
CA THR A 302 6.69 -13.09 -3.56
C THR A 302 8.09 -12.68 -3.98
N ASP A 303 8.22 -12.23 -5.24
CA ASP A 303 9.48 -11.74 -5.77
C ASP A 303 9.81 -10.35 -5.26
N GLU A 304 8.80 -9.51 -5.10
CA GLU A 304 8.91 -8.14 -4.61
C GLU A 304 8.36 -8.00 -3.20
N GLY A 305 8.78 -6.94 -2.51
CA GLY A 305 8.25 -6.51 -1.22
C GLY A 305 9.23 -6.65 -0.06
N GLY A 306 9.04 -5.81 0.94
CA GLY A 306 9.72 -5.84 2.23
C GLY A 306 8.79 -6.31 3.35
N VAL A 307 9.26 -6.35 4.59
CA VAL A 307 8.51 -6.87 5.75
C VAL A 307 7.21 -6.11 6.07
N THR A 308 7.07 -4.92 5.54
CA THR A 308 5.87 -4.08 5.66
C THR A 308 4.95 -4.13 4.43
N CYS A 309 5.26 -4.94 3.41
CA CYS A 309 4.43 -5.06 2.22
C CYS A 309 3.11 -5.80 2.48
N HIS A 310 2.16 -5.66 1.57
CA HIS A 310 0.84 -6.30 1.65
C HIS A 310 0.94 -7.82 1.89
N ALA A 311 1.83 -8.52 1.16
CA ALA A 311 2.03 -9.97 1.34
C ALA A 311 2.39 -10.34 2.78
N ALA A 312 3.36 -9.62 3.36
CA ALA A 312 3.86 -9.89 4.71
C ALA A 312 2.81 -9.55 5.79
N ILE A 313 2.10 -8.42 5.64
CA ILE A 313 1.05 -8.02 6.57
C ILE A 313 -0.07 -9.07 6.59
N VAL A 314 -0.62 -9.40 5.43
CA VAL A 314 -1.72 -10.36 5.32
C VAL A 314 -1.28 -11.77 5.74
N ALA A 315 -0.05 -12.19 5.41
CA ALA A 315 0.46 -13.50 5.83
C ALA A 315 0.53 -13.63 7.36
N ARG A 316 0.95 -12.56 8.06
CA ARG A 316 0.94 -12.53 9.53
C ARG A 316 -0.48 -12.61 10.08
N GLU A 317 -1.41 -11.84 9.53
CA GLU A 317 -2.84 -11.91 9.90
C GLU A 317 -3.43 -13.32 9.73
N LEU A 318 -3.08 -13.97 8.61
CA LEU A 318 -3.55 -15.32 8.27
C LEU A 318 -2.72 -16.43 8.94
N LYS A 319 -1.65 -16.10 9.67
CA LYS A 319 -0.69 -17.03 10.28
C LYS A 319 -0.13 -18.05 9.28
N LYS A 320 0.18 -17.59 8.05
CA LYS A 320 0.70 -18.44 6.98
C LYS A 320 2.16 -18.16 6.71
N PRO A 321 3.00 -19.19 6.56
CA PRO A 321 4.40 -19.02 6.20
C PRO A 321 4.53 -18.10 4.97
N CYS A 322 5.41 -17.09 5.05
CA CYS A 322 5.57 -16.14 3.98
C CYS A 322 7.05 -15.78 3.78
N ILE A 323 7.49 -15.84 2.54
CA ILE A 323 8.80 -15.39 2.10
C ILE A 323 8.59 -14.34 1.00
N ILE A 324 9.22 -13.18 1.16
CA ILE A 324 9.08 -12.01 0.31
C ILE A 324 10.42 -11.57 -0.26
N GLY A 325 10.41 -10.80 -1.35
CA GLY A 325 11.64 -10.26 -1.93
C GLY A 325 12.56 -11.33 -2.52
N THR A 326 12.02 -12.42 -3.04
CA THR A 326 12.81 -13.53 -3.61
C THR A 326 13.45 -13.17 -4.94
N ARG A 327 12.96 -12.15 -5.64
CA ARG A 327 13.39 -11.64 -6.95
C ARG A 327 13.21 -12.60 -8.12
N ILE A 328 13.28 -13.92 -7.88
CA ILE A 328 13.33 -14.97 -8.90
C ILE A 328 12.33 -16.10 -8.67
N GLY A 329 11.47 -16.01 -7.67
CA GLY A 329 10.53 -17.08 -7.32
C GLY A 329 9.61 -17.46 -8.47
N THR A 330 9.00 -16.47 -9.12
CA THR A 330 8.11 -16.71 -10.29
C THR A 330 8.84 -17.20 -11.53
N LYS A 331 10.15 -16.98 -11.63
CA LYS A 331 10.98 -17.44 -12.76
C LYS A 331 11.46 -18.88 -12.60
N LEU A 332 11.81 -19.27 -11.36
CA LEU A 332 12.35 -20.58 -11.05
C LEU A 332 11.28 -21.62 -10.73
N LEU A 333 10.15 -21.20 -10.17
CA LEU A 333 9.05 -22.07 -9.79
C LEU A 333 7.98 -22.08 -10.88
N ARG A 334 7.44 -23.25 -11.14
CA ARG A 334 6.33 -23.43 -12.09
C ARG A 334 5.11 -23.99 -11.37
N THR A 335 3.93 -23.64 -11.85
CA THR A 335 2.69 -24.26 -11.37
C THR A 335 2.81 -25.78 -11.50
N GLY A 336 2.60 -26.48 -10.39
CA GLY A 336 2.72 -27.93 -10.33
C GLY A 336 3.99 -28.41 -9.61
N ASP A 337 5.04 -27.59 -9.48
CA ASP A 337 6.22 -27.94 -8.70
C ASP A 337 5.84 -28.25 -7.25
N TYR A 338 6.59 -29.12 -6.58
CA TYR A 338 6.50 -29.28 -5.14
C TYR A 338 7.67 -28.58 -4.48
N VAL A 339 7.36 -27.80 -3.45
CA VAL A 339 8.38 -27.03 -2.70
C VAL A 339 8.24 -27.21 -1.18
N LYS A 340 9.37 -27.14 -0.51
CA LYS A 340 9.42 -26.84 0.92
C LYS A 340 9.67 -25.35 1.08
N VAL A 341 8.72 -24.66 1.67
CA VAL A 341 8.84 -23.26 2.09
C VAL A 341 9.28 -23.28 3.55
N ASP A 342 10.55 -22.97 3.81
CA ASP A 342 11.11 -22.79 5.14
C ASP A 342 11.21 -21.30 5.45
N ALA A 343 10.07 -20.72 5.82
CA ALA A 343 10.00 -19.31 6.18
C ALA A 343 10.59 -19.01 7.57
N THR A 344 11.21 -19.97 8.26
CA THR A 344 12.05 -19.68 9.43
C THR A 344 13.46 -19.25 9.04
N LYS A 345 13.90 -19.69 7.86
CA LYS A 345 15.23 -19.41 7.28
C LYS A 345 15.17 -18.51 6.06
N GLY A 346 13.96 -18.16 5.56
CA GLY A 346 13.78 -17.40 4.34
C GLY A 346 14.16 -18.18 3.07
N ILE A 347 13.94 -19.50 3.04
CA ILE A 347 14.40 -20.39 1.97
C ILE A 347 13.22 -21.19 1.38
N VAL A 348 13.10 -21.19 0.05
CA VAL A 348 12.21 -22.10 -0.70
C VAL A 348 13.07 -23.10 -1.45
N ARG A 349 12.77 -24.39 -1.33
CA ARG A 349 13.47 -25.47 -2.04
C ARG A 349 12.50 -26.32 -2.88
N LYS A 350 12.87 -26.63 -4.12
CA LYS A 350 12.16 -27.64 -4.89
C LYS A 350 12.38 -29.03 -4.29
N ILE A 351 11.33 -29.85 -4.29
CA ILE A 351 11.37 -31.22 -3.77
C ILE A 351 11.03 -32.18 -4.92
N SER A 352 11.86 -33.22 -5.11
CA SER A 352 11.53 -34.30 -6.04
C SER A 352 10.45 -35.21 -5.47
N LEU A 353 9.61 -35.78 -6.33
CA LEU A 353 8.49 -36.66 -5.94
C LEU A 353 8.91 -37.89 -5.10
N GLY A 354 10.17 -38.32 -5.19
CA GLY A 354 10.71 -39.43 -4.38
C GLY A 354 10.81 -39.11 -2.88
N VAL A 355 11.03 -37.84 -2.52
CA VAL A 355 11.17 -37.40 -1.13
C VAL A 355 9.79 -37.18 -0.45
N LEU A 356 8.74 -36.95 -1.25
CA LEU A 356 7.37 -36.78 -0.74
C LEU A 356 6.80 -38.03 -0.06
N LYS A 357 7.16 -39.23 -0.53
CA LYS A 357 6.65 -40.49 0.06
C LYS A 357 7.16 -40.76 1.48
N GLN A 358 8.24 -40.11 1.91
CA GLN A 358 8.81 -40.27 3.26
C GLN A 358 8.30 -39.21 4.27
N THR A 359 7.80 -38.06 3.79
CA THR A 359 7.38 -36.95 4.67
C THR A 359 5.89 -36.95 5.02
N THR A 360 5.05 -37.72 4.35
CA THR A 360 3.60 -37.74 4.54
C THR A 360 3.12 -38.52 5.75
N LYS A 361 4.01 -39.17 6.53
CA LYS A 361 3.62 -39.94 7.73
C LYS A 361 3.71 -39.19 9.06
N LYS A 362 4.10 -37.92 9.09
CA LYS A 362 4.12 -37.11 10.34
C LYS A 362 3.40 -35.78 10.15
N ASN A 363 2.18 -35.72 10.71
CA ASN A 363 1.47 -34.54 11.18
C ASN A 363 1.09 -33.45 10.16
N LEU A 364 0.04 -33.67 9.41
CA LEU A 364 -0.83 -32.64 8.89
C LEU A 364 -2.20 -32.74 9.58
N ARG A 365 -2.32 -32.21 10.77
CA ARG A 365 -3.62 -31.80 11.32
C ARG A 365 -3.69 -30.28 11.21
N PRO A 366 -4.61 -29.71 10.43
CA PRO A 366 -4.93 -28.30 10.51
C PRO A 366 -5.64 -28.09 11.87
N ILE A 367 -4.97 -27.43 12.79
CA ILE A 367 -5.64 -26.93 14.01
C ILE A 367 -6.40 -25.67 13.60
N VAL A 368 -7.57 -25.87 13.03
CA VAL A 368 -8.59 -24.82 12.99
C VAL A 368 -9.38 -24.95 14.30
N LYS A 369 -8.88 -24.37 15.36
CA LYS A 369 -9.73 -24.02 16.49
C LYS A 369 -10.47 -22.75 16.12
N THR A 370 -11.72 -22.90 15.74
CA THR A 370 -12.70 -21.81 15.70
C THR A 370 -12.95 -21.37 17.15
N PHE A 371 -12.27 -20.31 17.55
CA PHE A 371 -12.62 -19.61 18.78
C PHE A 371 -13.70 -18.58 18.46
N TYR A 372 -14.89 -18.77 18.96
CA TYR A 372 -15.90 -17.71 19.00
C TYR A 372 -15.45 -16.67 20.02
N PRO A 373 -15.53 -15.35 19.70
CA PRO A 373 -15.21 -14.32 20.65
C PRO A 373 -16.19 -14.41 21.83
N GLN A 374 -15.68 -14.56 23.04
CA GLN A 374 -16.48 -14.39 24.23
C GLN A 374 -17.01 -12.95 24.24
N LYS A 375 -18.32 -12.79 24.38
CA LYS A 375 -18.95 -11.49 24.64
C LYS A 375 -18.27 -10.90 25.87
N SER A 376 -17.55 -9.79 25.72
CA SER A 376 -17.07 -9.06 26.86
C SER A 376 -18.28 -8.51 27.63
N ASN A 377 -18.39 -8.83 28.90
CA ASN A 377 -19.48 -8.33 29.77
C ASN A 377 -19.33 -6.83 30.13
N ASN A 378 -18.37 -6.14 29.51
CA ASN A 378 -18.15 -4.71 29.72
C ASN A 378 -19.20 -3.89 29.01
N LYS A 379 -19.96 -3.09 29.77
CA LYS A 379 -21.02 -2.21 29.25
C LYS A 379 -20.44 -1.03 28.47
N ILE A 380 -21.12 -0.66 27.37
CA ILE A 380 -20.83 0.57 26.62
C ILE A 380 -21.23 1.75 27.53
N ARG A 381 -20.33 2.70 27.70
CA ARG A 381 -20.59 3.96 28.44
C ARG A 381 -21.47 4.86 27.60
N PRO A 382 -22.43 5.62 28.19
CA PRO A 382 -23.43 6.39 27.44
C PRO A 382 -22.89 7.65 26.76
N GLU A 383 -21.72 8.16 27.18
CA GLU A 383 -21.18 9.44 26.73
C GLU A 383 -20.83 9.40 25.22
N PHE A 384 -21.01 10.53 24.54
CA PHE A 384 -20.64 10.73 23.15
C PHE A 384 -19.17 11.05 22.96
N ILE A 385 -18.53 11.70 23.94
CA ILE A 385 -17.10 12.06 23.95
C ILE A 385 -16.49 11.71 25.29
N LEU A 386 -15.29 11.13 25.26
CA LEU A 386 -14.50 10.78 26.44
C LEU A 386 -13.04 11.20 26.25
N TRP A 387 -12.47 11.88 27.23
CA TRP A 387 -11.06 12.27 27.22
C TRP A 387 -10.16 11.12 27.64
N PHE A 388 -8.90 11.08 27.16
CA PHE A 388 -7.95 10.01 27.50
C PHE A 388 -7.78 9.83 29.00
N LYS A 389 -7.75 10.93 29.78
CA LYS A 389 -7.64 10.90 31.25
C LYS A 389 -8.76 10.11 31.94
N ASP A 390 -9.93 9.99 31.30
CA ASP A 390 -11.13 9.35 31.84
C ASP A 390 -11.32 7.92 31.32
N LEU A 391 -10.38 7.42 30.49
CA LEU A 391 -10.45 6.13 29.83
C LEU A 391 -9.52 5.11 30.45
N LYS A 392 -9.91 3.84 30.37
CA LYS A 392 -9.13 2.67 30.79
C LYS A 392 -9.28 1.53 29.79
N LYS A 393 -8.43 0.51 29.89
CA LYS A 393 -8.45 -0.68 29.05
C LYS A 393 -9.83 -1.36 28.96
N LYS A 394 -10.65 -1.29 30.02
CA LYS A 394 -12.02 -1.85 30.03
C LYS A 394 -13.00 -1.14 29.10
N ASP A 395 -12.69 0.08 28.63
CA ASP A 395 -13.56 0.91 27.79
C ASP A 395 -13.48 0.55 26.28
N ILE A 396 -12.80 -0.55 25.92
CA ILE A 396 -12.75 -1.04 24.52
C ILE A 396 -14.13 -1.07 23.84
N PRO A 397 -15.23 -1.55 24.46
CA PRO A 397 -16.55 -1.54 23.82
C PRO A 397 -17.08 -0.15 23.47
N THR A 398 -16.57 0.91 24.14
CA THR A 398 -17.01 2.31 23.96
C THR A 398 -16.11 3.09 23.01
N VAL A 399 -14.78 2.85 23.06
CA VAL A 399 -13.81 3.69 22.35
C VAL A 399 -12.85 2.90 21.45
N GLY A 400 -13.06 1.59 21.30
CA GLY A 400 -12.18 0.71 20.55
C GLY A 400 -10.81 0.51 21.19
N GLY A 401 -10.00 -0.37 20.59
CA GLY A 401 -8.70 -0.75 21.14
C GLY A 401 -7.72 0.41 21.26
N LYS A 402 -7.57 1.25 20.21
CA LYS A 402 -6.64 2.40 20.23
C LYS A 402 -7.01 3.41 21.29
N GLY A 403 -8.28 3.79 21.37
CA GLY A 403 -8.76 4.75 22.38
C GLY A 403 -8.56 4.27 23.80
N ALA A 404 -8.93 3.02 24.09
CA ALA A 404 -8.80 2.41 25.40
C ALA A 404 -7.33 2.27 25.84
N ASN A 405 -6.44 1.86 24.93
CA ASN A 405 -5.00 1.74 25.23
C ASN A 405 -4.35 3.10 25.46
N LEU A 406 -4.69 4.14 24.69
CA LEU A 406 -4.21 5.50 24.95
C LEU A 406 -4.66 6.01 26.32
N GLY A 407 -5.93 5.80 26.67
CA GLY A 407 -6.46 6.17 27.97
C GLY A 407 -5.81 5.41 29.14
N GLU A 408 -5.58 4.10 29.00
CA GLU A 408 -4.89 3.29 29.99
C GLU A 408 -3.47 3.81 30.29
N LEU A 409 -2.76 4.25 29.24
CA LEU A 409 -1.38 4.73 29.37
C LEU A 409 -1.28 6.21 29.75
N PHE A 410 -2.35 7.00 29.57
CA PHE A 410 -2.32 8.46 29.71
C PHE A 410 -1.80 8.96 31.07
N ASN A 411 -2.18 8.29 32.15
CA ASN A 411 -1.78 8.66 33.50
C ASN A 411 -0.38 8.13 33.91
N HIS A 412 0.25 7.30 33.10
CA HIS A 412 1.50 6.62 33.40
C HIS A 412 2.66 7.03 32.51
N PHE A 413 2.35 7.49 31.28
CA PHE A 413 3.31 7.82 30.24
C PHE A 413 3.01 9.15 29.58
N LEU A 414 4.00 9.72 28.91
CA LEU A 414 3.83 10.96 28.16
C LEU A 414 3.05 10.67 26.87
N ILE A 415 1.76 10.96 26.90
CA ILE A 415 0.82 10.80 25.78
C ILE A 415 0.35 12.19 25.34
N PRO A 416 0.36 12.53 24.04
CA PRO A 416 -0.26 13.78 23.57
C PRO A 416 -1.74 13.81 23.94
N ASP A 417 -2.22 14.97 24.39
CA ASP A 417 -3.60 15.10 24.87
C ASP A 417 -4.63 14.81 23.76
N GLY A 418 -5.81 14.37 24.14
CA GLY A 418 -6.85 14.03 23.19
C GLY A 418 -8.11 13.44 23.81
N PHE A 419 -9.05 13.15 22.92
CA PHE A 419 -10.34 12.56 23.28
C PHE A 419 -10.79 11.56 22.23
N CYS A 420 -11.75 10.72 22.61
CA CYS A 420 -12.42 9.77 21.73
C CYS A 420 -13.86 10.23 21.45
N ILE A 421 -14.24 10.25 20.17
CA ILE A 421 -15.62 10.31 19.72
C ILE A 421 -16.12 8.87 19.74
N THR A 422 -17.01 8.55 20.70
CA THR A 422 -17.37 7.17 21.05
C THR A 422 -18.21 6.46 19.99
N VAL A 423 -18.42 5.17 20.16
CA VAL A 423 -19.32 4.39 19.31
C VAL A 423 -20.77 4.89 19.35
N ASN A 424 -21.19 5.53 20.46
CA ASN A 424 -22.54 6.11 20.55
C ASN A 424 -22.69 7.33 19.64
N SER A 425 -21.62 8.13 19.44
CA SER A 425 -21.63 9.21 18.47
C SER A 425 -21.82 8.70 17.04
N TYR A 426 -21.16 7.59 16.71
CA TYR A 426 -21.33 6.92 15.42
C TYR A 426 -22.78 6.41 15.23
N LYS A 427 -23.32 5.71 16.23
CA LYS A 427 -24.72 5.25 16.21
C LYS A 427 -25.69 6.42 16.05
N ARG A 428 -25.51 7.48 16.87
CA ARG A 428 -26.32 8.69 16.80
C ARG A 428 -26.31 9.34 15.42
N PHE A 429 -25.13 9.38 14.79
CA PHE A 429 -24.99 9.89 13.42
C PHE A 429 -25.76 9.06 12.41
N LEU A 430 -25.68 7.73 12.47
CA LEU A 430 -26.40 6.84 11.57
C LEU A 430 -27.91 6.97 11.75
N GLU A 431 -28.41 6.87 12.97
CA GLU A 431 -29.84 6.94 13.34
C GLU A 431 -30.47 8.27 12.91
N LYS A 432 -29.82 9.40 13.23
CA LYS A 432 -30.36 10.73 12.91
C LYS A 432 -30.40 11.01 11.41
N ASN A 433 -29.60 10.32 10.62
CA ASN A 433 -29.56 10.43 9.17
C ASN A 433 -30.31 9.29 8.45
N GLY A 434 -30.90 8.34 9.19
CA GLY A 434 -31.60 7.17 8.63
C GLY A 434 -30.66 6.24 7.85
N LEU A 435 -29.38 6.24 8.18
CA LEU A 435 -28.37 5.47 7.47
C LEU A 435 -28.26 4.03 7.96
N ASP A 436 -28.63 3.74 9.19
CA ASP A 436 -28.61 2.42 9.80
C ASP A 436 -29.39 1.40 8.96
N ILE A 437 -30.67 1.68 8.67
CA ILE A 437 -31.54 0.81 7.86
C ILE A 437 -31.03 0.72 6.40
N VAL A 438 -30.62 1.85 5.81
CA VAL A 438 -30.15 1.88 4.42
C VAL A 438 -28.88 1.06 4.25
N ILE A 439 -27.92 1.17 5.18
CA ILE A 439 -26.66 0.42 5.14
C ILE A 439 -26.94 -1.07 5.34
N GLN A 440 -27.82 -1.42 6.29
CA GLN A 440 -28.20 -2.81 6.54
C GLN A 440 -28.77 -3.46 5.28
N ASN A 441 -29.77 -2.84 4.66
CA ASN A 441 -30.38 -3.36 3.43
C ASN A 441 -29.36 -3.54 2.29
N LEU A 442 -28.36 -2.65 2.18
CA LEU A 442 -27.30 -2.77 1.17
C LEU A 442 -26.35 -3.93 1.44
N LEU A 443 -26.11 -4.26 2.71
CA LEU A 443 -25.23 -5.35 3.12
C LEU A 443 -25.95 -6.71 3.07
N ASP A 444 -27.23 -6.79 3.43
CA ASP A 444 -28.01 -8.02 3.41
C ASP A 444 -28.19 -8.59 1.98
N THR A 445 -28.25 -7.71 0.99
CA THR A 445 -28.40 -8.10 -0.43
C THR A 445 -27.07 -8.29 -1.15
N LEU A 446 -25.94 -8.17 -0.45
CA LEU A 446 -24.61 -8.19 -1.04
C LEU A 446 -24.02 -9.60 -1.14
N ASP A 447 -23.72 -10.05 -2.37
CA ASP A 447 -22.80 -11.17 -2.55
C ASP A 447 -21.34 -10.66 -2.41
N VAL A 448 -20.74 -10.94 -1.25
CA VAL A 448 -19.36 -10.52 -0.92
C VAL A 448 -18.31 -11.20 -1.80
N ASN A 449 -18.63 -12.31 -2.48
CA ASN A 449 -17.73 -12.99 -3.40
C ASN A 449 -17.75 -12.35 -4.80
N ASN A 450 -18.74 -11.53 -5.09
CA ASN A 450 -18.81 -10.74 -6.30
C ASN A 450 -18.06 -9.40 -6.09
N ASN A 451 -16.79 -9.34 -6.52
CA ASN A 451 -15.95 -8.17 -6.34
C ASN A 451 -16.56 -6.87 -6.91
N TYR A 452 -17.28 -6.94 -8.02
CA TYR A 452 -17.93 -5.76 -8.61
C TYR A 452 -19.06 -5.24 -7.71
N GLN A 453 -19.92 -6.13 -7.22
CA GLN A 453 -21.00 -5.75 -6.29
C GLN A 453 -20.42 -5.22 -4.98
N LEU A 454 -19.41 -5.89 -4.43
CA LEU A 454 -18.74 -5.50 -3.19
C LEU A 454 -18.15 -4.08 -3.31
N GLU A 455 -17.42 -3.78 -4.37
CA GLU A 455 -16.86 -2.44 -4.61
C GLU A 455 -17.96 -1.38 -4.81
N LYS A 456 -19.04 -1.72 -5.54
CA LYS A 456 -20.16 -0.82 -5.80
C LYS A 456 -20.90 -0.47 -4.50
N VAL A 457 -21.20 -1.47 -3.67
CA VAL A 457 -21.89 -1.29 -2.38
C VAL A 457 -20.99 -0.53 -1.41
N SER A 458 -19.73 -0.89 -1.30
CA SER A 458 -18.73 -0.18 -0.50
C SER A 458 -18.69 1.32 -0.84
N LYS A 459 -18.57 1.66 -2.12
CA LYS A 459 -18.55 3.06 -2.58
C LYS A 459 -19.83 3.79 -2.24
N LYS A 460 -21.00 3.13 -2.43
CA LYS A 460 -22.31 3.71 -2.14
C LYS A 460 -22.46 4.04 -0.66
N ILE A 461 -22.15 3.09 0.24
CA ILE A 461 -22.25 3.30 1.70
C ILE A 461 -21.30 4.43 2.13
N ARG A 462 -20.06 4.42 1.68
CA ARG A 462 -19.09 5.45 2.03
C ARG A 462 -19.51 6.85 1.55
N ALA A 463 -20.06 6.97 0.35
CA ALA A 463 -20.61 8.23 -0.15
C ALA A 463 -21.76 8.72 0.73
N LEU A 464 -22.70 7.86 1.08
CA LEU A 464 -23.82 8.20 1.96
C LEU A 464 -23.34 8.75 3.31
N ILE A 465 -22.32 8.15 3.94
CA ILE A 465 -21.76 8.63 5.20
C ILE A 465 -21.10 10.00 5.02
N LEU A 466 -20.36 10.22 3.92
CA LEU A 466 -19.61 11.46 3.68
C LEU A 466 -20.48 12.66 3.29
N GLU A 467 -21.67 12.41 2.73
CA GLU A 467 -22.61 13.45 2.27
C GLU A 467 -23.56 13.95 3.35
N LYS A 468 -23.79 13.17 4.40
CA LYS A 468 -24.76 13.53 5.44
C LYS A 468 -24.19 14.55 6.44
N PRO A 469 -24.99 15.52 6.90
CA PRO A 469 -24.57 16.48 7.91
C PRO A 469 -24.45 15.83 9.29
N PHE A 470 -23.61 16.39 10.15
CA PHE A 470 -23.61 16.03 11.56
C PHE A 470 -24.93 16.45 12.24
N PRO A 471 -25.48 15.65 13.14
CA PRO A 471 -26.52 16.10 14.08
C PRO A 471 -25.98 17.29 14.89
N LYS A 472 -26.80 18.33 15.08
CA LYS A 472 -26.39 19.59 15.76
C LYS A 472 -25.82 19.37 17.15
N ASP A 473 -26.36 18.39 17.90
CA ASP A 473 -25.88 18.00 19.23
C ASP A 473 -24.44 17.46 19.18
N LEU A 474 -24.13 16.56 18.22
CA LEU A 474 -22.78 16.03 18.03
C LEU A 474 -21.82 17.08 17.49
N GLU A 475 -22.27 17.91 16.55
CA GLU A 475 -21.47 18.99 15.99
C GLU A 475 -20.98 19.93 17.09
N LYS A 476 -21.89 20.37 17.97
CA LYS A 476 -21.58 21.23 19.12
C LYS A 476 -20.55 20.56 20.05
N LEU A 477 -20.79 19.30 20.43
CA LEU A 477 -19.89 18.57 21.34
C LEU A 477 -18.49 18.40 20.76
N ILE A 478 -18.37 18.02 19.50
CA ILE A 478 -17.05 17.83 18.84
C ILE A 478 -16.31 19.16 18.78
N LYS A 479 -16.99 20.25 18.41
CA LYS A 479 -16.44 21.60 18.35
C LYS A 479 -15.93 22.07 19.71
N GLU A 480 -16.73 21.95 20.76
CA GLU A 480 -16.34 22.32 22.13
C GLU A 480 -15.11 21.54 22.61
N ASN A 481 -15.06 20.23 22.34
CA ASN A 481 -13.93 19.41 22.77
C ASN A 481 -12.66 19.67 21.92
N TYR A 482 -12.80 19.94 20.62
CA TYR A 482 -11.68 20.35 19.78
C TYR A 482 -11.12 21.72 20.21
N SER A 483 -11.99 22.66 20.61
CA SER A 483 -11.56 23.96 21.11
C SER A 483 -10.74 23.84 22.40
N ARG A 484 -11.01 22.87 23.28
CA ARG A 484 -10.20 22.58 24.47
C ARG A 484 -8.75 22.16 24.11
N LEU A 485 -8.53 21.57 22.96
CA LEU A 485 -7.19 21.32 22.39
C LEU A 485 -6.57 22.59 21.77
N LYS A 486 -7.14 23.79 22.07
CA LYS A 486 -6.68 25.10 21.58
C LYS A 486 -6.59 25.16 20.04
N ASN A 487 -7.47 24.45 19.36
CA ASN A 487 -7.51 24.33 17.90
C ASN A 487 -6.15 23.97 17.26
N LYS A 488 -5.34 23.20 17.97
CA LYS A 488 -4.07 22.69 17.49
C LYS A 488 -4.28 21.71 16.32
N LYS A 489 -3.19 21.37 15.62
CA LYS A 489 -3.21 20.25 14.69
C LYS A 489 -3.44 18.96 15.45
N VAL A 490 -4.27 18.08 14.89
CA VAL A 490 -4.59 16.78 15.48
C VAL A 490 -4.37 15.64 14.49
N ALA A 491 -4.09 14.46 15.02
CA ALA A 491 -4.23 13.19 14.33
C ALA A 491 -5.64 12.66 14.60
N ILE A 492 -6.35 12.24 13.55
CA ILE A 492 -7.68 11.63 13.64
C ILE A 492 -7.56 10.19 13.16
N ARG A 493 -7.85 9.26 14.06
CA ARG A 493 -7.61 7.84 13.85
C ARG A 493 -8.88 7.03 14.12
N SER A 494 -9.22 6.12 13.24
CA SER A 494 -10.27 5.15 13.49
C SER A 494 -9.87 4.14 14.57
N SER A 495 -10.80 3.76 15.42
CA SER A 495 -10.62 2.80 16.51
C SER A 495 -11.86 1.89 16.60
N ALA A 496 -11.80 0.73 15.96
CA ALA A 496 -12.91 -0.21 15.98
C ALA A 496 -12.91 -1.05 17.25
N THR A 497 -14.11 -1.47 17.66
CA THR A 497 -14.29 -2.31 18.86
C THR A 497 -13.77 -3.73 18.70
N THR A 498 -13.49 -4.15 17.46
CA THR A 498 -13.02 -5.50 17.12
C THR A 498 -11.58 -5.52 16.60
N GLU A 499 -10.86 -4.38 16.60
CA GLU A 499 -9.56 -4.23 15.94
C GLU A 499 -8.44 -5.09 16.58
N ASP A 500 -8.43 -5.19 17.90
CA ASP A 500 -7.38 -5.85 18.69
C ASP A 500 -7.82 -7.18 19.33
N LEU A 501 -8.80 -7.86 18.72
CA LEU A 501 -9.20 -9.18 19.21
C LEU A 501 -8.09 -10.22 18.92
N PRO A 502 -7.79 -11.13 19.87
CA PRO A 502 -6.76 -12.18 19.68
C PRO A 502 -6.98 -13.06 18.45
N THR A 503 -8.23 -13.10 17.95
CA THR A 503 -8.66 -13.96 16.85
C THR A 503 -8.86 -13.22 15.53
N ALA A 504 -8.84 -11.89 15.53
CA ALA A 504 -9.08 -11.10 14.35
C ALA A 504 -8.33 -9.76 14.43
N SER A 505 -7.29 -9.60 13.61
CA SER A 505 -6.55 -8.34 13.50
C SER A 505 -7.08 -7.55 12.31
N PHE A 506 -7.65 -6.38 12.58
CA PHE A 506 -8.00 -5.39 11.55
C PHE A 506 -6.83 -4.45 11.25
N ALA A 507 -5.59 -4.85 11.58
CA ALA A 507 -4.41 -4.03 11.38
C ALA A 507 -4.27 -3.58 9.92
N GLY A 508 -4.02 -2.28 9.73
CA GLY A 508 -3.87 -1.69 8.39
C GLY A 508 -5.15 -1.55 7.57
N GLN A 509 -6.33 -1.82 8.15
CA GLN A 509 -7.61 -1.67 7.44
C GLN A 509 -8.31 -0.34 7.70
N GLN A 510 -7.79 0.47 8.61
CA GLN A 510 -8.44 1.68 9.11
C GLN A 510 -7.60 2.92 8.85
N ASP A 511 -8.30 4.01 8.59
CA ASP A 511 -7.68 5.26 8.16
C ASP A 511 -7.12 6.08 9.33
N THR A 512 -5.98 6.72 9.08
CA THR A 512 -5.37 7.74 9.96
C THR A 512 -5.17 9.02 9.16
N TYR A 513 -5.63 10.15 9.71
CA TYR A 513 -5.50 11.47 9.10
C TYR A 513 -4.65 12.36 10.01
N LEU A 514 -3.47 12.73 9.53
CA LEU A 514 -2.51 13.53 10.26
C LEU A 514 -2.60 15.02 9.87
N ASN A 515 -2.11 15.90 10.76
CA ASN A 515 -2.04 17.35 10.53
C ASN A 515 -3.40 18.02 10.25
N ILE A 516 -4.49 17.47 10.78
CA ILE A 516 -5.83 18.04 10.65
C ILE A 516 -5.93 19.31 11.50
N LYS A 517 -6.37 20.40 10.90
CA LYS A 517 -6.59 21.69 11.59
C LYS A 517 -7.86 22.36 11.09
N GLY A 518 -8.61 22.93 12.03
CA GLY A 518 -9.89 23.62 11.78
C GLY A 518 -11.09 22.69 11.85
N GLU A 519 -12.21 23.19 12.38
CA GLU A 519 -13.43 22.44 12.67
C GLU A 519 -13.95 21.65 11.47
N LYS A 520 -14.11 22.30 10.32
CA LYS A 520 -14.59 21.65 9.08
C LYS A 520 -13.71 20.47 8.66
N SER A 521 -12.39 20.60 8.83
CA SER A 521 -11.44 19.52 8.50
C SER A 521 -11.55 18.37 9.50
N VAL A 522 -11.78 18.67 10.79
CA VAL A 522 -12.00 17.66 11.83
C VAL A 522 -13.27 16.87 11.53
N PHE A 523 -14.40 17.53 11.25
CA PHE A 523 -15.65 16.86 10.90
C PHE A 523 -15.48 15.94 9.68
N ASN A 524 -14.86 16.44 8.63
CA ASN A 524 -14.60 15.64 7.43
C ASN A 524 -13.75 14.39 7.74
N ALA A 525 -12.69 14.55 8.54
CA ALA A 525 -11.83 13.43 8.91
C ALA A 525 -12.56 12.41 9.79
N VAL A 526 -13.44 12.84 10.70
CA VAL A 526 -14.28 11.96 11.52
C VAL A 526 -15.23 11.14 10.64
N GLN A 527 -15.93 11.78 9.70
CA GLN A 527 -16.80 11.06 8.75
C GLN A 527 -16.02 10.06 7.90
N ARG A 528 -14.82 10.44 7.45
CA ARG A 528 -13.95 9.53 6.69
C ARG A 528 -13.51 8.34 7.54
N CYS A 529 -13.22 8.52 8.84
CA CYS A 529 -12.96 7.42 9.76
C CYS A 529 -14.18 6.49 9.86
N TRP A 530 -15.39 7.03 10.01
CA TRP A 530 -16.60 6.21 10.04
C TRP A 530 -16.84 5.47 8.72
N ALA A 531 -16.62 6.15 7.59
CA ALA A 531 -16.73 5.56 6.25
C ALA A 531 -15.71 4.43 6.00
N SER A 532 -14.54 4.46 6.67
CA SER A 532 -13.51 3.43 6.50
C SER A 532 -13.97 2.04 6.96
N LEU A 533 -14.96 1.98 7.86
CA LEU A 533 -15.58 0.73 8.28
C LEU A 533 -16.23 -0.03 7.12
N PHE A 534 -16.60 0.65 6.03
CA PHE A 534 -17.28 0.11 4.85
C PHE A 534 -16.41 0.10 3.60
N THR A 535 -15.08 0.04 3.74
CA THR A 535 -14.23 -0.33 2.61
C THR A 535 -14.59 -1.74 2.14
N ALA A 536 -14.45 -2.04 0.85
CA ALA A 536 -14.71 -3.36 0.29
C ALA A 536 -13.99 -4.46 1.09
N ARG A 537 -12.74 -4.20 1.46
CA ARG A 537 -11.93 -5.09 2.31
C ARG A 537 -12.55 -5.31 3.69
N ALA A 538 -13.00 -4.24 4.36
CA ALA A 538 -13.56 -4.34 5.69
C ALA A 538 -14.91 -5.08 5.69
N ILE A 539 -15.74 -4.87 4.67
CA ILE A 539 -17.01 -5.60 4.48
C ILE A 539 -16.70 -7.09 4.24
N TYR A 540 -15.83 -7.40 3.28
CA TYR A 540 -15.46 -8.77 2.95
C TYR A 540 -14.88 -9.51 4.17
N TYR A 541 -13.95 -8.86 4.89
CA TYR A 541 -13.34 -9.45 6.08
C TYR A 541 -14.35 -9.81 7.17
N ARG A 542 -15.34 -8.93 7.42
CA ARG A 542 -16.40 -9.21 8.40
C ARG A 542 -17.26 -10.39 7.97
N ALA A 543 -17.73 -10.41 6.72
CA ALA A 543 -18.53 -11.50 6.19
C ALA A 543 -17.81 -12.86 6.28
N GLU A 544 -16.55 -12.93 5.88
CA GLU A 544 -15.74 -14.14 5.93
C GLU A 544 -15.49 -14.66 7.36
N ASN A 545 -15.33 -13.75 8.32
CA ASN A 545 -15.16 -14.14 9.73
C ASN A 545 -16.47 -14.26 10.48
N LYS A 546 -17.63 -14.21 9.77
CA LYS A 546 -18.98 -14.32 10.33
C LYS A 546 -19.25 -13.29 11.43
N PHE A 547 -18.65 -12.09 11.31
CA PHE A 547 -19.03 -10.97 12.14
C PHE A 547 -20.28 -10.32 11.56
N GLU A 548 -21.32 -10.23 12.34
CA GLU A 548 -22.49 -9.43 11.99
C GLU A 548 -22.08 -7.97 11.85
N HIS A 549 -22.44 -7.34 10.75
CA HIS A 549 -22.05 -5.97 10.42
C HIS A 549 -22.48 -4.96 11.49
N GLU A 550 -23.61 -5.20 12.13
CA GLU A 550 -24.20 -4.37 13.20
C GLU A 550 -23.37 -4.38 14.49
N ASN A 551 -22.66 -5.48 14.77
CA ASN A 551 -21.89 -5.67 15.99
C ASN A 551 -20.48 -5.05 15.91
N VAL A 552 -20.06 -4.60 14.74
CA VAL A 552 -18.76 -3.96 14.55
C VAL A 552 -18.93 -2.44 14.57
N LEU A 553 -18.59 -1.84 15.70
CA LEU A 553 -18.71 -0.42 15.93
C LEU A 553 -17.36 0.27 15.81
N ILE A 554 -17.39 1.57 15.54
CA ILE A 554 -16.19 2.39 15.37
C ILE A 554 -16.29 3.66 16.22
N SER A 555 -15.23 3.93 16.91
CA SER A 555 -14.93 5.19 17.57
C SER A 555 -13.84 5.94 16.80
N VAL A 556 -13.65 7.21 17.08
CA VAL A 556 -12.61 8.03 16.48
C VAL A 556 -11.77 8.68 17.56
N VAL A 557 -10.46 8.44 17.50
CA VAL A 557 -9.46 9.08 18.35
C VAL A 557 -9.09 10.42 17.74
N VAL A 558 -9.18 11.49 18.51
CA VAL A 558 -8.70 12.85 18.18
C VAL A 558 -7.56 13.16 19.13
N GLN A 559 -6.33 13.16 18.63
CA GLN A 559 -5.10 13.30 19.42
C GLN A 559 -4.28 14.49 18.94
N GLU A 560 -3.72 15.29 19.85
CA GLU A 560 -2.81 16.39 19.52
C GLU A 560 -1.60 15.88 18.73
N MET A 561 -1.23 16.58 17.65
CA MET A 561 -0.06 16.25 16.83
C MET A 561 1.22 16.71 17.51
N ILE A 562 2.21 15.85 17.51
CA ILE A 562 3.60 16.17 17.87
C ILE A 562 4.37 16.47 16.57
N ASP A 563 5.02 17.62 16.49
CA ASP A 563 5.94 17.97 15.40
C ASP A 563 7.30 17.29 15.65
N ALA A 564 7.32 15.99 15.41
CA ALA A 564 8.38 15.09 15.82
C ALA A 564 9.70 15.37 15.08
N ASP A 565 10.81 15.34 15.81
CA ASP A 565 12.17 15.29 15.26
C ASP A 565 12.45 13.89 14.70
N TYR A 566 11.99 12.87 15.44
CA TYR A 566 12.02 11.47 15.06
C TYR A 566 10.71 10.78 15.46
N ALA A 567 10.35 9.77 14.72
CA ALA A 567 9.24 8.90 15.08
C ALA A 567 9.57 7.44 14.72
N GLY A 568 8.90 6.50 15.36
CA GLY A 568 9.22 5.11 15.11
C GLY A 568 8.19 4.14 15.66
N VAL A 569 8.50 2.87 15.46
CA VAL A 569 7.78 1.72 16.00
C VAL A 569 8.75 0.89 16.85
N MET A 570 8.29 0.41 17.96
CA MET A 570 9.04 -0.47 18.82
C MET A 570 8.22 -1.72 19.12
N PHE A 571 8.81 -2.87 18.85
CA PHE A 571 8.33 -4.15 19.31
C PHE A 571 9.08 -4.54 20.58
N THR A 572 8.38 -4.66 21.70
CA THR A 572 9.02 -5.04 22.98
C THR A 572 9.54 -6.47 22.98
N ILE A 573 9.19 -7.20 21.96
CA ILE A 573 9.79 -8.49 21.57
C ILE A 573 9.89 -8.52 20.04
N ASP A 574 11.08 -8.75 19.50
CA ASP A 574 11.25 -8.95 18.07
C ASP A 574 10.45 -10.18 17.61
N PRO A 575 9.49 -10.03 16.69
CA PRO A 575 8.72 -11.17 16.19
C PRO A 575 9.57 -12.28 15.56
N VAL A 576 10.78 -11.96 15.10
CA VAL A 576 11.72 -12.88 14.47
C VAL A 576 12.65 -13.50 15.47
N ASN A 577 13.28 -12.69 16.32
CA ASN A 577 14.19 -13.19 17.37
C ASN A 577 13.71 -12.73 18.75
N LYS A 578 12.97 -13.59 19.42
CA LYS A 578 12.32 -13.31 20.71
C LYS A 578 13.25 -12.86 21.86
N LYS A 579 14.56 -12.82 21.63
CA LYS A 579 15.55 -12.35 22.61
C LYS A 579 15.75 -10.84 22.58
N TYR A 580 15.28 -10.16 21.52
CA TYR A 580 15.53 -8.74 21.29
C TYR A 580 14.27 -7.90 21.40
N ILE A 581 14.46 -6.64 21.73
CA ILE A 581 13.53 -5.54 21.44
C ILE A 581 13.94 -5.00 20.07
N LEU A 582 13.00 -4.83 19.17
CA LEU A 582 13.22 -4.20 17.87
C LEU A 582 12.72 -2.76 17.91
N ILE A 583 13.58 -1.80 17.57
CA ILE A 583 13.22 -0.40 17.46
C ILE A 583 13.53 0.04 16.03
N GLU A 584 12.53 0.55 15.34
CA GLU A 584 12.66 1.17 14.04
C GLU A 584 12.35 2.66 14.14
N THR A 585 13.23 3.52 13.62
CA THR A 585 13.14 4.98 13.75
C THR A 585 13.36 5.66 12.41
N VAL A 586 12.61 6.73 12.16
CA VAL A 586 12.77 7.62 11.00
C VAL A 586 12.84 9.07 11.46
N LYS A 587 13.40 9.96 10.62
CA LYS A 587 13.35 11.41 10.86
C LYS A 587 11.96 11.96 10.57
N GLY A 588 11.47 12.84 11.44
CA GLY A 588 10.16 13.49 11.29
C GLY A 588 9.00 12.55 11.68
N LEU A 589 7.91 12.56 10.91
CA LEU A 589 6.69 11.82 11.22
C LEU A 589 6.79 10.34 10.86
N GLY A 590 6.19 9.47 11.67
CA GLY A 590 6.19 8.01 11.49
C GLY A 590 5.37 7.47 10.30
N GLU A 591 4.59 8.31 9.61
CA GLU A 591 3.78 7.90 8.45
C GLU A 591 4.63 7.27 7.33
N SER A 592 5.83 7.82 7.09
CA SER A 592 6.76 7.30 6.10
C SER A 592 7.32 5.91 6.43
N LEU A 593 7.44 5.59 7.72
CA LEU A 593 7.83 4.26 8.20
C LEU A 593 6.71 3.25 7.97
N VAL A 594 5.50 3.57 8.44
CA VAL A 594 4.34 2.66 8.35
C VAL A 594 3.94 2.39 6.90
N SER A 595 4.10 3.39 6.02
CA SER A 595 3.84 3.24 4.57
C SER A 595 4.98 2.57 3.78
N GLY A 596 6.12 2.23 4.43
CA GLY A 596 7.27 1.61 3.79
C GLY A 596 8.01 2.50 2.79
N GLN A 597 7.84 3.82 2.88
CA GLN A 597 8.42 4.79 1.93
C GLN A 597 9.89 5.13 2.20
N VAL A 598 10.36 4.83 3.40
CA VAL A 598 11.74 5.09 3.81
C VAL A 598 12.31 3.87 4.52
N THR A 599 13.61 3.68 4.39
CA THR A 599 14.34 2.68 5.16
C THR A 599 14.66 3.28 6.54
N PRO A 600 14.15 2.68 7.63
CA PRO A 600 14.39 3.18 8.98
C PRO A 600 15.81 2.88 9.45
N ASN A 601 16.24 3.55 10.51
CA ASN A 601 17.24 2.97 11.39
C ASN A 601 16.60 1.82 12.16
N SER A 602 17.26 0.68 12.26
CA SER A 602 16.80 -0.49 13.02
C SER A 602 17.81 -0.85 14.08
N TYR A 603 17.33 -1.02 15.32
CA TYR A 603 18.16 -1.38 16.47
C TYR A 603 17.59 -2.63 17.11
N PHE A 604 18.44 -3.65 17.27
CA PHE A 604 18.14 -4.89 17.97
C PHE A 604 18.79 -4.85 19.34
N ILE A 605 17.98 -4.70 20.38
CA ILE A 605 18.44 -4.51 21.75
C ILE A 605 18.16 -5.77 22.54
N HIS A 606 19.17 -6.29 23.21
CA HIS A 606 19.02 -7.48 24.03
C HIS A 606 18.12 -7.20 25.23
N LYS A 607 17.12 -8.07 25.44
CA LYS A 607 16.01 -7.79 26.36
C LYS A 607 16.41 -7.74 27.83
N PHE A 608 17.51 -8.42 28.23
CA PHE A 608 17.92 -8.50 29.62
C PHE A 608 18.97 -7.46 30.02
N ASP A 609 20.01 -7.27 29.23
CA ASP A 609 21.13 -6.37 29.52
C ASP A 609 21.09 -5.06 28.75
N GLU A 610 20.05 -4.86 27.93
CA GLU A 610 19.77 -3.63 27.13
C GLU A 610 20.90 -3.22 26.18
N LYS A 611 21.83 -4.13 25.84
CA LYS A 611 22.89 -3.86 24.88
C LYS A 611 22.35 -3.86 23.46
N ILE A 612 22.80 -2.91 22.65
CA ILE A 612 22.55 -2.90 21.22
C ILE A 612 23.41 -4.02 20.60
N MET A 613 22.77 -5.06 20.11
CA MET A 613 23.44 -6.24 19.54
C MET A 613 23.68 -6.08 18.04
N GLU A 614 22.76 -5.42 17.35
CA GLU A 614 22.82 -5.15 15.92
C GLU A 614 22.12 -3.83 15.63
N LYS A 615 22.66 -3.05 14.69
CA LYS A 615 22.05 -1.82 14.21
C LYS A 615 22.26 -1.64 12.72
N VAL A 616 21.23 -1.10 12.07
CA VAL A 616 21.29 -0.59 10.69
C VAL A 616 20.94 0.87 10.74
N GLU A 617 21.88 1.74 10.38
CA GLU A 617 21.71 3.19 10.48
C GLU A 617 21.81 3.86 9.12
N ASN A 618 20.79 4.64 8.79
CA ASN A 618 20.73 5.49 7.60
C ASN A 618 20.91 6.97 7.94
N PHE A 619 20.91 7.30 9.24
CA PHE A 619 21.19 8.63 9.78
C PHE A 619 21.67 8.52 11.24
N ASN A 620 22.41 9.51 11.69
CA ASN A 620 22.92 9.54 13.06
C ASN A 620 21.75 9.82 14.05
N LEU A 621 21.51 8.89 14.99
CA LEU A 621 20.61 9.04 16.11
C LEU A 621 21.37 8.77 17.42
N ASN A 622 21.15 9.62 18.41
CA ASN A 622 21.78 9.46 19.70
C ASN A 622 21.36 8.14 20.38
N GLU A 623 22.29 7.22 20.60
CA GLU A 623 22.03 5.92 21.22
C GLU A 623 21.38 6.01 22.59
N LYS A 624 21.63 7.10 23.37
CA LYS A 624 20.95 7.33 24.63
C LYS A 624 19.43 7.48 24.48
N LEU A 625 18.97 8.03 23.32
CA LEU A 625 17.53 8.09 23.01
C LEU A 625 16.98 6.70 22.67
N VAL A 626 17.73 5.91 21.93
CA VAL A 626 17.36 4.53 21.59
C VAL A 626 17.19 3.71 22.87
N HIS A 627 18.15 3.79 23.81
CA HIS A 627 18.03 3.15 25.11
C HIS A 627 16.81 3.62 25.91
N LYS A 628 16.55 4.96 25.93
CA LYS A 628 15.35 5.49 26.60
C LYS A 628 14.05 4.92 26.00
N VAL A 629 13.99 4.75 24.68
CA VAL A 629 12.84 4.12 23.99
C VAL A 629 12.71 2.66 24.45
N ALA A 630 13.80 1.88 24.49
CA ALA A 630 13.78 0.49 24.94
C ALA A 630 13.28 0.36 26.38
N VAL A 631 13.83 1.17 27.31
CA VAL A 631 13.39 1.20 28.72
C VAL A 631 11.91 1.53 28.84
N LEU A 632 11.43 2.50 28.05
CA LEU A 632 10.01 2.88 28.00
C LEU A 632 9.14 1.70 27.55
N GLY A 633 9.55 1.00 26.49
CA GLY A 633 8.86 -0.20 26.00
C GLY A 633 8.74 -1.30 27.03
N ARG A 634 9.82 -1.55 27.78
CA ARG A 634 9.79 -2.53 28.89
C ARG A 634 8.80 -2.13 29.98
N LYS A 635 8.73 -0.86 30.33
CA LYS A 635 7.75 -0.37 31.31
C LYS A 635 6.31 -0.59 30.83
N ILE A 636 6.05 -0.35 29.53
CA ILE A 636 4.73 -0.57 28.90
C ILE A 636 4.42 -2.08 28.90
N GLU A 637 5.38 -2.94 28.52
CA GLU A 637 5.22 -4.39 28.53
C GLU A 637 4.90 -4.91 29.95
N LEU A 638 5.61 -4.42 30.96
CA LEU A 638 5.35 -4.78 32.35
C LEU A 638 3.95 -4.36 32.80
N HIS A 639 3.51 -3.16 32.42
CA HIS A 639 2.18 -2.66 32.72
C HIS A 639 1.08 -3.55 32.13
N TYR A 640 1.24 -3.95 30.85
CA TYR A 640 0.26 -4.81 30.15
C TYR A 640 0.44 -6.31 30.43
N LYS A 641 1.57 -6.73 30.97
CA LYS A 641 1.98 -8.13 31.21
C LYS A 641 1.99 -8.98 29.92
N CYS A 642 2.21 -8.34 28.78
CA CYS A 642 2.32 -9.00 27.48
C CYS A 642 3.20 -8.15 26.54
N PRO A 643 3.79 -8.79 25.50
CA PRO A 643 4.55 -8.09 24.48
C PRO A 643 3.72 -7.06 23.73
N MET A 644 4.32 -5.90 23.46
CA MET A 644 3.64 -4.73 22.90
C MET A 644 4.29 -4.23 21.60
N ASP A 645 3.47 -3.77 20.68
CA ASP A 645 3.80 -2.97 19.52
C ASP A 645 3.44 -1.50 19.86
N VAL A 646 4.45 -0.63 19.86
CA VAL A 646 4.34 0.75 20.35
C VAL A 646 4.79 1.74 19.30
N GLU A 647 3.91 2.64 18.89
CA GLU A 647 4.25 3.81 18.08
C GLU A 647 4.69 4.95 18.98
N TYR A 648 5.80 5.61 18.65
CA TYR A 648 6.33 6.71 19.44
C TYR A 648 6.80 7.88 18.57
N ALA A 649 6.90 9.05 19.18
CA ALA A 649 7.53 10.24 18.61
C ALA A 649 8.54 10.83 19.61
N ILE A 650 9.62 11.40 19.08
CA ILE A 650 10.62 12.14 19.86
C ILE A 650 10.56 13.60 19.44
N LYS A 651 10.39 14.48 20.41
CA LYS A 651 10.47 15.93 20.25
C LYS A 651 11.25 16.54 21.42
N ASP A 652 12.27 17.33 21.12
CA ASP A 652 13.10 17.99 22.16
C ASP A 652 13.60 16.99 23.22
N ASN A 653 14.10 15.83 22.78
CA ASN A 653 14.56 14.69 23.62
C ASN A 653 13.49 14.08 24.56
N LYS A 654 12.22 14.45 24.42
CA LYS A 654 11.07 13.82 25.09
C LYS A 654 10.46 12.77 24.19
N ILE A 655 10.10 11.62 24.78
CA ILE A 655 9.48 10.50 24.06
C ILE A 655 8.00 10.50 24.36
N TYR A 656 7.19 10.64 23.32
CA TYR A 656 5.72 10.59 23.38
C TYR A 656 5.25 9.26 22.84
N ILE A 657 4.35 8.59 23.55
CA ILE A 657 3.67 7.40 23.05
C ILE A 657 2.46 7.83 22.24
N LEU A 658 2.40 7.39 20.99
CA LEU A 658 1.33 7.73 20.05
C LEU A 658 0.27 6.65 19.96
N GLN A 659 0.66 5.38 20.18
CA GLN A 659 -0.20 4.22 20.22
C GLN A 659 0.53 3.05 20.86
N ALA A 660 -0.21 2.15 21.52
CA ALA A 660 0.31 0.86 21.95
C ALA A 660 -0.76 -0.23 21.78
N ARG A 661 -0.34 -1.41 21.37
CA ARG A 661 -1.21 -2.58 21.24
C ARG A 661 -0.47 -3.88 21.56
N PRO A 662 -1.15 -4.89 22.09
CA PRO A 662 -0.57 -6.21 22.27
C PRO A 662 -0.11 -6.82 20.93
N ILE A 663 1.05 -7.49 20.94
CA ILE A 663 1.48 -8.28 19.80
C ILE A 663 0.70 -9.60 19.83
N THR A 664 -0.21 -9.78 18.85
CA THR A 664 -1.09 -10.97 18.79
C THR A 664 -0.49 -12.12 17.97
N THR A 665 0.67 -11.93 17.34
CA THR A 665 1.26 -12.85 16.36
C THR A 665 2.61 -13.44 16.76
N LEU A 666 2.87 -13.64 18.06
CA LEU A 666 4.10 -14.24 18.60
C LEU A 666 4.13 -15.76 18.56
#